data_58afe1abfc2d696349ad9ff888d2636d
#
_entry.id   58afe1abfc2d696349ad9ff888d2636d
#
_cell.length_a   1.000
_cell.length_b   1.000
_cell.length_c   1.000
_cell.angle_alpha   90.00
_cell.angle_beta   90.00
_cell.angle_gamma   90.00
#
_symmetry.space_group_name_H-M   'P 1'
#
loop_
_entity.id
_entity.type
_entity.pdbx_description
1 polymer ?
#
loop_
_entity_poly.entity_id
_entity_poly.type
_entity_poly.pdbx_seq_one_letter_code
_entity_poly.pdbx_strand_id
1 'polypeptide(L)'
;MIQLHSGSVMLQGGVPVPIPAAGSGRDKTMAYQILRRHHRGPWEGQLHLTFDSLISHDITYVGIIQTAKASGLRDFPVPYVLTNCHNSLCAVGGTINEDDHAFGLSAAVKYGGNYVPANQAVIHQYAREMMAGCGRMILGSDSHTRYGALGTMGVGEGGPEIVKQLLKNTYDIAAPQVVLVWLTGTPPHGVGPHDVAIALCGAVYGNGFAKNRILEFAGPGVAHLPMDYRIGIDVMTTETACLSSIWQTDDAVAEYLTIHGRPEAYTRLAPEEGACYDAMISIDLSRLEPMAALPFHPSEAVTLRELLHDPGDYLRQVEQRAAEQFGGKATLSLTDQLVDGKLVVQQGIIAGCAGGMYDNIAEAAAILSGGDVGCGPFSLSVYPPSIPVNLELMQNGVQQALLEAGVLFKPCFCGPCFGAGDVPANNALSVRHTTRNFPNREGSKPGDGQLSGVLLMDARSIAATARNHGVVTSAAEVNYPVPAPVRRTFDGGVYGRRVYFGYGKAPLHYGPNIAEWPAIPPLGEELLLQVASVLRDPVTTTDELIPSGETSSYRSNPLKLASFALSRRDPDYVPRARATQALEEARRSGAIPPELQSVQKALSIPDMGRVQIGSVLFANKPGDGSAREQAASCQRVLGGCANLCYEFATKRYRSNCVNWGMLPFTLAEGTDFPGHPGDFLYVPQVREKVTRGDEEFPALLLTDSGIHALTLYLKNTTAEERELLLTGCLMNHYAAQNAAENRR
;
A
#
# COMPACT_ATOMS: atom_id res chain seq x y z
N MET A 1 3.65 -25.07 -12.37
CA MET A 1 2.79 -24.03 -11.81
C MET A 1 3.16 -23.81 -10.35
N ILE A 2 2.35 -23.17 -9.53
CA ILE A 2 2.67 -22.81 -8.13
C ILE A 2 2.24 -23.92 -7.17
N GLN A 3 3.09 -24.28 -6.20
CA GLN A 3 2.78 -25.22 -5.12
C GLN A 3 3.19 -24.59 -3.77
N LEU A 4 2.32 -24.75 -2.76
CA LEU A 4 2.54 -24.23 -1.41
C LEU A 4 2.95 -25.40 -0.48
N HIS A 5 4.05 -25.21 0.23
CA HIS A 5 4.59 -26.15 1.22
C HIS A 5 4.60 -25.47 2.59
N SER A 6 3.63 -25.79 3.43
CA SER A 6 3.48 -25.21 4.77
C SER A 6 4.51 -25.69 5.79
N GLY A 7 5.20 -26.81 5.51
CA GLY A 7 6.28 -27.31 6.34
C GLY A 7 7.60 -26.55 6.12
N SER A 8 8.44 -26.56 7.17
CA SER A 8 9.79 -25.94 7.08
C SER A 8 10.68 -26.67 6.09
N VAL A 9 11.57 -25.91 5.43
CA VAL A 9 12.58 -26.43 4.52
C VAL A 9 13.96 -25.87 4.83
N MET A 10 14.99 -26.64 4.45
CA MET A 10 16.39 -26.21 4.56
C MET A 10 17.08 -26.36 3.23
N LEU A 11 17.96 -25.43 2.87
CA LEU A 11 18.83 -25.57 1.71
C LEU A 11 19.97 -26.52 2.04
N GLN A 12 20.06 -27.62 1.30
CA GLN A 12 21.11 -28.62 1.40
C GLN A 12 21.64 -28.96 0.01
N GLY A 13 22.94 -28.75 -0.22
CA GLY A 13 23.52 -28.93 -1.56
C GLY A 13 22.89 -28.03 -2.62
N GLY A 14 22.40 -26.84 -2.23
CA GLY A 14 21.78 -25.88 -3.14
C GLY A 14 20.33 -26.20 -3.54
N VAL A 15 19.68 -27.17 -2.89
CA VAL A 15 18.26 -27.51 -3.12
C VAL A 15 17.46 -27.52 -1.82
N PRO A 16 16.16 -27.16 -1.84
CA PRO A 16 15.33 -27.20 -0.65
C PRO A 16 14.94 -28.64 -0.29
N VAL A 17 15.15 -29.02 0.97
CA VAL A 17 14.74 -30.30 1.53
C VAL A 17 13.81 -30.08 2.74
N PRO A 18 12.75 -30.87 2.90
CA PRO A 18 11.85 -30.75 4.07
C PRO A 18 12.58 -31.04 5.39
N ILE A 19 12.26 -30.27 6.44
CA ILE A 19 12.75 -30.47 7.81
C ILE A 19 11.57 -30.37 8.80
N PRO A 20 11.69 -30.98 10.02
CA PRO A 20 10.59 -30.98 11.01
C PRO A 20 10.21 -29.57 11.50
N ALA A 21 11.18 -28.66 11.67
CA ALA A 21 10.97 -27.27 12.07
C ALA A 21 12.15 -26.40 11.63
N ALA A 22 11.86 -25.12 11.35
CA ALA A 22 12.92 -24.13 11.10
C ALA A 22 13.73 -23.94 12.39
N GLY A 23 14.93 -24.49 12.41
CA GLY A 23 15.86 -24.43 13.54
C GLY A 23 16.75 -23.18 13.52
N SER A 24 17.97 -23.31 14.04
CA SER A 24 18.98 -22.25 14.12
C SER A 24 19.50 -21.73 12.76
N GLY A 25 19.13 -22.38 11.65
CA GLY A 25 19.57 -21.96 10.30
C GLY A 25 18.76 -20.78 9.69
N ARG A 26 17.78 -20.21 10.40
CA ARG A 26 17.04 -19.04 9.90
C ARG A 26 17.95 -17.82 9.73
N ASP A 27 18.98 -17.68 10.55
CA ASP A 27 19.99 -16.61 10.48
C ASP A 27 20.86 -16.67 9.22
N LYS A 28 20.85 -17.79 8.51
CA LYS A 28 21.53 -17.99 7.23
C LYS A 28 20.71 -17.54 6.01
N THR A 29 19.46 -17.17 6.19
CA THR A 29 18.63 -16.57 5.13
C THR A 29 19.09 -15.16 4.80
N MET A 30 18.92 -14.71 3.55
CA MET A 30 19.26 -13.34 3.15
C MET A 30 18.48 -12.30 3.97
N ALA A 31 17.23 -12.59 4.25
CA ALA A 31 16.38 -11.74 5.08
C ALA A 31 17.00 -11.48 6.45
N TYR A 32 17.42 -12.52 7.16
CA TYR A 32 18.02 -12.37 8.50
C TYR A 32 19.42 -11.80 8.48
N GLN A 33 20.21 -12.02 7.43
CA GLN A 33 21.50 -11.35 7.25
C GLN A 33 21.32 -9.83 7.17
N ILE A 34 20.28 -9.34 6.47
CA ILE A 34 19.97 -7.92 6.37
C ILE A 34 19.39 -7.38 7.68
N LEU A 35 18.39 -8.05 8.27
CA LEU A 35 17.76 -7.63 9.51
C LEU A 35 18.77 -7.48 10.65
N ARG A 36 19.75 -8.41 10.77
CA ARG A 36 20.81 -8.34 11.79
C ARG A 36 21.68 -7.10 11.67
N ARG A 37 22.00 -6.65 10.46
CA ARG A 37 22.82 -5.45 10.22
C ARG A 37 22.12 -4.17 10.61
N HIS A 38 20.76 -4.17 10.58
CA HIS A 38 19.94 -3.00 10.84
C HIS A 38 19.27 -3.01 12.20
N HIS A 39 19.41 -4.09 12.96
CA HIS A 39 18.88 -4.23 14.31
C HIS A 39 19.77 -3.52 15.34
N ARG A 40 19.14 -2.83 16.29
CA ARG A 40 19.80 -2.20 17.44
C ARG A 40 19.43 -2.93 18.73
N GLY A 41 20.44 -3.14 19.58
CA GLY A 41 20.27 -3.80 20.87
C GLY A 41 20.40 -5.33 20.81
N PRO A 42 20.07 -6.04 21.90
CA PRO A 42 20.15 -7.49 21.97
C PRO A 42 19.04 -8.14 21.11
N TRP A 43 19.37 -9.27 20.50
CA TRP A 43 18.45 -10.03 19.67
C TRP A 43 17.59 -10.96 20.55
N GLU A 44 16.44 -10.44 21.03
CA GLU A 44 15.56 -11.13 22.00
C GLU A 44 14.11 -11.25 21.49
N GLY A 45 13.93 -11.82 20.29
CA GLY A 45 12.59 -12.09 19.73
C GLY A 45 11.85 -10.89 19.15
N GLN A 46 12.15 -9.68 19.57
CA GLN A 46 11.67 -8.42 18.99
C GLN A 46 12.83 -7.72 18.27
N LEU A 47 12.56 -7.16 17.10
CA LEU A 47 13.54 -6.43 16.29
C LEU A 47 13.29 -4.93 16.42
N HIS A 48 14.36 -4.18 16.64
CA HIS A 48 14.42 -2.72 16.66
C HIS A 48 15.22 -2.24 15.46
N LEU A 49 14.54 -1.98 14.34
CA LEU A 49 15.19 -1.77 13.05
C LEU A 49 15.38 -0.29 12.74
N THR A 50 16.51 0.02 12.08
CA THR A 50 16.78 1.32 11.46
C THR A 50 16.97 1.14 9.97
N PHE A 51 16.76 2.20 9.19
CA PHE A 51 16.84 2.17 7.74
C PHE A 51 17.97 3.06 7.23
N ASP A 52 18.58 2.66 6.09
CA ASP A 52 19.64 3.44 5.44
C ASP A 52 19.12 4.71 4.78
N SER A 53 17.86 4.69 4.34
CA SER A 53 17.21 5.85 3.72
C SER A 53 15.69 5.74 3.75
N LEU A 54 15.04 6.90 3.58
CA LEU A 54 13.60 7.07 3.56
C LEU A 54 13.16 7.63 2.20
N ILE A 55 11.91 7.30 1.80
CA ILE A 55 11.33 7.84 0.57
C ILE A 55 9.82 8.05 0.73
N SER A 56 9.32 9.18 0.25
CA SER A 56 7.88 9.52 0.30
C SER A 56 7.44 10.25 -0.97
N HIS A 57 6.14 10.29 -1.18
CA HIS A 57 5.52 10.95 -2.32
C HIS A 57 4.59 12.11 -1.90
N ASP A 58 4.20 12.92 -2.88
CA ASP A 58 3.47 14.17 -2.74
C ASP A 58 2.13 14.07 -1.97
N ILE A 59 1.47 12.93 -1.97
CA ILE A 59 0.25 12.74 -1.17
C ILE A 59 0.51 12.29 0.29
N THR A 60 1.76 12.21 0.75
CA THR A 60 2.10 11.76 2.11
C THR A 60 3.11 12.64 2.82
N TYR A 61 4.15 13.16 2.13
CA TYR A 61 5.27 13.81 2.81
C TYR A 61 4.88 15.10 3.56
N VAL A 62 3.87 15.85 3.11
CA VAL A 62 3.43 17.06 3.81
C VAL A 62 2.96 16.71 5.22
N GLY A 63 2.03 15.75 5.35
CA GLY A 63 1.54 15.28 6.64
C GLY A 63 2.64 14.65 7.50
N ILE A 64 3.56 13.89 6.91
CA ILE A 64 4.71 13.29 7.58
C ILE A 64 5.60 14.38 8.20
N ILE A 65 5.96 15.39 7.41
CA ILE A 65 6.84 16.47 7.86
C ILE A 65 6.15 17.36 8.90
N GLN A 66 4.86 17.63 8.77
CA GLN A 66 4.08 18.33 9.78
C GLN A 66 4.02 17.56 11.10
N THR A 67 3.81 16.23 11.02
CA THR A 67 3.81 15.35 12.20
C THR A 67 5.18 15.32 12.87
N ALA A 68 6.26 15.16 12.09
CA ALA A 68 7.62 15.18 12.59
C ALA A 68 8.00 16.53 13.20
N LYS A 69 7.58 17.65 12.56
CA LYS A 69 7.76 19.01 13.09
C LYS A 69 7.05 19.18 14.44
N ALA A 70 5.79 18.76 14.54
CA ALA A 70 5.03 18.80 15.79
C ALA A 70 5.68 17.94 16.90
N SER A 71 6.43 16.91 16.52
CA SER A 71 7.18 16.00 17.38
C SER A 71 8.60 16.49 17.71
N GLY A 72 9.06 17.64 17.17
CA GLY A 72 10.36 18.24 17.45
C GLY A 72 11.47 17.99 16.43
N LEU A 73 11.14 17.69 15.17
CA LEU A 73 12.10 17.53 14.07
C LEU A 73 13.03 18.75 13.92
N ARG A 74 14.33 18.52 13.81
CA ARG A 74 15.35 19.55 13.58
C ARG A 74 15.98 19.47 12.18
N ASP A 75 16.32 18.26 11.74
CA ASP A 75 16.94 17.92 10.45
C ASP A 75 16.57 16.49 10.09
N PHE A 76 16.79 16.09 8.84
CA PHE A 76 16.63 14.68 8.43
C PHE A 76 17.88 13.89 8.83
N PRO A 77 17.77 12.94 9.78
CA PRO A 77 18.93 12.23 10.31
C PRO A 77 19.49 11.16 9.38
N VAL A 78 18.71 10.77 8.38
CA VAL A 78 19.07 9.82 7.32
C VAL A 78 18.64 10.39 5.97
N PRO A 79 19.25 9.98 4.85
CA PRO A 79 18.84 10.42 3.52
C PRO A 79 17.33 10.25 3.33
N TYR A 80 16.63 11.34 3.03
CA TYR A 80 15.19 11.33 2.80
C TYR A 80 14.84 11.96 1.46
N VAL A 81 14.13 11.22 0.63
CA VAL A 81 13.74 11.61 -0.73
C VAL A 81 12.25 11.91 -0.78
N LEU A 82 11.92 13.11 -1.26
CA LEU A 82 10.55 13.59 -1.49
C LEU A 82 10.27 13.58 -2.98
N THR A 83 9.32 12.74 -3.43
CA THR A 83 8.97 12.59 -4.85
C THR A 83 7.59 13.15 -5.14
N ASN A 84 7.36 13.64 -6.36
CA ASN A 84 6.12 14.28 -6.80
C ASN A 84 5.50 13.51 -7.96
N CYS A 85 5.08 12.26 -7.73
CA CYS A 85 4.67 11.36 -8.78
C CYS A 85 3.21 10.89 -8.69
N HIS A 86 2.50 11.13 -7.58
CA HIS A 86 1.11 10.71 -7.43
C HIS A 86 0.14 11.79 -7.90
N ASN A 87 0.19 12.99 -7.35
CA ASN A 87 -0.60 14.12 -7.88
C ASN A 87 0.04 14.72 -9.13
N SER A 88 1.37 14.87 -9.16
CA SER A 88 2.16 15.32 -10.30
C SER A 88 1.58 16.53 -11.04
N LEU A 89 0.93 17.45 -10.35
CA LEU A 89 0.23 18.63 -10.91
C LEU A 89 -1.02 18.28 -11.77
N CYS A 90 -1.50 17.03 -11.71
CA CYS A 90 -2.56 16.56 -12.59
C CYS A 90 -3.88 16.26 -11.88
N ALA A 91 -3.88 16.12 -10.55
CA ALA A 91 -4.99 15.50 -9.85
C ALA A 91 -6.20 16.42 -9.67
N VAL A 92 -6.01 17.70 -9.36
CA VAL A 92 -7.08 18.65 -9.06
C VAL A 92 -6.77 20.02 -9.63
N GLY A 93 -7.79 20.81 -9.94
CA GLY A 93 -7.63 22.20 -10.35
C GLY A 93 -7.22 23.11 -9.19
N GLY A 94 -6.70 24.31 -9.50
CA GLY A 94 -6.20 25.28 -8.52
C GLY A 94 -4.75 25.05 -8.12
N THR A 95 -4.31 25.69 -7.05
CA THR A 95 -2.91 25.74 -6.63
C THR A 95 -2.50 24.60 -5.70
N ILE A 96 -3.43 23.78 -5.22
CA ILE A 96 -3.25 22.80 -4.13
C ILE A 96 -2.03 21.90 -4.34
N ASN A 97 -1.90 21.28 -5.51
CA ASN A 97 -0.81 20.35 -5.79
C ASN A 97 0.55 21.05 -5.85
N GLU A 98 0.60 22.25 -6.47
CA GLU A 98 1.84 23.03 -6.54
C GLU A 98 2.24 23.59 -5.17
N ASP A 99 1.28 23.95 -4.32
CA ASP A 99 1.55 24.37 -2.95
C ASP A 99 2.17 23.23 -2.14
N ASP A 100 1.67 22.00 -2.29
CA ASP A 100 2.27 20.81 -1.66
C ASP A 100 3.69 20.55 -2.17
N HIS A 101 3.93 20.74 -3.48
CA HIS A 101 5.26 20.61 -4.08
C HIS A 101 6.23 21.71 -3.60
N ALA A 102 5.77 22.95 -3.50
CA ALA A 102 6.54 24.06 -2.95
C ALA A 102 6.89 23.84 -1.47
N PHE A 103 5.94 23.30 -0.68
CA PHE A 103 6.20 22.86 0.68
C PHE A 103 7.29 21.78 0.73
N GLY A 104 7.20 20.75 -0.14
CA GLY A 104 8.18 19.67 -0.22
C GLY A 104 9.59 20.14 -0.53
N LEU A 105 9.73 21.04 -1.54
CA LEU A 105 11.01 21.64 -1.87
C LEU A 105 11.58 22.47 -0.71
N SER A 106 10.75 23.32 -0.08
CA SER A 106 11.18 24.12 1.09
C SER A 106 11.59 23.24 2.28
N ALA A 107 10.92 22.10 2.47
CA ALA A 107 11.26 21.13 3.50
C ALA A 107 12.58 20.42 3.20
N ALA A 108 12.81 19.98 1.96
CA ALA A 108 14.08 19.40 1.55
C ALA A 108 15.25 20.39 1.76
N VAL A 109 15.06 21.66 1.39
CA VAL A 109 16.05 22.71 1.64
C VAL A 109 16.30 22.91 3.13
N LYS A 110 15.22 22.98 3.93
CA LYS A 110 15.31 23.29 5.37
C LYS A 110 15.93 22.16 6.19
N TYR A 111 15.55 20.93 5.90
CA TYR A 111 15.89 19.76 6.75
C TYR A 111 17.00 18.86 6.13
N GLY A 112 17.47 19.17 4.92
CA GLY A 112 18.57 18.43 4.29
C GLY A 112 18.15 17.19 3.52
N GLY A 113 17.05 17.27 2.75
CA GLY A 113 16.54 16.17 1.92
C GLY A 113 16.80 16.33 0.44
N ASN A 114 16.39 15.32 -0.33
CA ASN A 114 16.37 15.36 -1.78
C ASN A 114 14.92 15.56 -2.27
N TYR A 115 14.74 16.42 -3.28
CA TYR A 115 13.43 16.72 -3.85
C TYR A 115 13.41 16.37 -5.33
N VAL A 116 12.53 15.45 -5.73
CA VAL A 116 12.32 15.00 -7.10
C VAL A 116 11.06 15.67 -7.65
N PRO A 117 11.17 16.61 -8.61
CA PRO A 117 10.01 17.30 -9.17
C PRO A 117 9.02 16.36 -9.88
N ALA A 118 7.81 16.86 -10.14
CA ALA A 118 6.80 16.17 -10.91
C ALA A 118 7.32 15.71 -12.28
N ASN A 119 6.83 14.56 -12.73
CA ASN A 119 7.13 13.97 -14.06
C ASN A 119 8.61 13.62 -14.32
N GLN A 120 9.45 13.54 -13.29
CA GLN A 120 10.84 13.08 -13.43
C GLN A 120 10.96 11.56 -13.29
N ALA A 121 10.33 10.98 -12.28
CA ALA A 121 10.25 9.55 -12.07
C ALA A 121 9.09 9.21 -11.13
N VAL A 122 8.54 8.01 -11.27
CA VAL A 122 7.70 7.44 -10.20
C VAL A 122 8.59 7.03 -9.02
N ILE A 123 8.05 7.13 -7.80
CA ILE A 123 8.79 6.95 -6.54
C ILE A 123 9.69 5.68 -6.56
N HIS A 124 9.12 4.54 -6.95
CA HIS A 124 9.85 3.27 -6.86
C HIS A 124 10.93 3.14 -7.94
N GLN A 125 10.74 3.76 -9.11
CA GLN A 125 11.77 3.74 -10.12
C GLN A 125 12.94 4.64 -9.73
N TYR A 126 12.67 5.84 -9.19
CA TYR A 126 13.73 6.68 -8.65
C TYR A 126 14.54 5.96 -7.56
N ALA A 127 13.86 5.27 -6.65
CA ALA A 127 14.53 4.50 -5.61
C ALA A 127 15.43 3.38 -6.19
N ARG A 128 14.97 2.64 -7.19
CA ARG A 128 15.74 1.60 -7.88
C ARG A 128 16.98 2.17 -8.56
N GLU A 129 16.81 3.26 -9.29
CA GLU A 129 17.88 3.90 -10.05
C GLU A 129 18.92 4.59 -9.16
N MET A 130 18.50 5.22 -8.03
CA MET A 130 19.35 6.13 -7.27
C MET A 130 19.67 5.67 -5.84
N MET A 131 18.88 4.78 -5.21
CA MET A 131 18.98 4.50 -3.79
C MET A 131 19.27 3.02 -3.47
N ALA A 132 18.65 2.08 -4.21
CA ALA A 132 18.74 0.66 -3.94
C ALA A 132 20.18 0.15 -4.03
N GLY A 133 20.54 -0.80 -3.18
CA GLY A 133 21.84 -1.50 -3.16
C GLY A 133 21.79 -2.75 -2.29
N CYS A 134 22.61 -3.72 -2.59
CA CYS A 134 22.58 -5.02 -1.94
C CYS A 134 22.81 -4.92 -0.43
N GLY A 135 21.93 -5.53 0.35
CA GLY A 135 21.99 -5.55 1.81
C GLY A 135 21.47 -4.29 2.50
N ARG A 136 20.95 -3.30 1.77
CA ARG A 136 20.33 -2.09 2.33
C ARG A 136 18.89 -2.32 2.76
N MET A 137 18.38 -1.43 3.63
CA MET A 137 16.99 -1.31 4.00
C MET A 137 16.46 0.10 3.68
N ILE A 138 15.31 0.17 3.01
CA ILE A 138 14.63 1.43 2.66
C ILE A 138 13.20 1.40 3.22
N LEU A 139 12.82 2.44 3.99
CA LEU A 139 11.45 2.64 4.43
C LEU A 139 10.77 3.68 3.54
N GLY A 140 9.61 3.32 3.01
CA GLY A 140 8.80 4.21 2.17
C GLY A 140 7.40 4.42 2.71
N SER A 141 6.84 5.58 2.45
CA SER A 141 5.44 5.88 2.78
C SER A 141 4.44 5.27 1.79
N ASP A 142 4.92 4.68 0.70
CA ASP A 142 4.12 3.93 -0.27
C ASP A 142 4.18 2.42 0.01
N SER A 143 3.03 1.75 -0.16
CA SER A 143 2.92 0.31 0.09
C SER A 143 3.75 -0.56 -0.86
N HIS A 144 4.03 -0.09 -2.08
CA HIS A 144 4.84 -0.79 -3.08
C HIS A 144 6.35 -0.54 -2.92
N THR A 145 6.80 -0.09 -1.76
CA THR A 145 8.23 0.00 -1.43
C THR A 145 8.82 -1.40 -1.38
N ARG A 146 9.22 -1.90 -2.55
CA ARG A 146 9.78 -3.23 -2.82
C ARG A 146 10.97 -3.08 -3.76
N TYR A 147 12.14 -3.45 -3.28
CA TYR A 147 13.39 -3.32 -4.03
C TYR A 147 14.24 -4.59 -3.88
N GLY A 148 13.60 -5.70 -3.49
CA GLY A 148 14.21 -6.98 -3.25
C GLY A 148 14.97 -7.52 -4.45
N ALA A 149 14.44 -7.30 -5.67
CA ALA A 149 15.09 -7.69 -6.92
C ALA A 149 16.50 -7.07 -7.09
N LEU A 150 16.80 -5.97 -6.40
CA LEU A 150 18.12 -5.31 -6.36
C LEU A 150 18.87 -5.58 -5.04
N GLY A 151 18.49 -6.62 -4.30
CA GLY A 151 19.12 -6.97 -3.02
C GLY A 151 18.82 -6.00 -1.88
N THR A 152 17.83 -5.11 -2.01
CA THR A 152 17.46 -4.13 -0.99
C THR A 152 16.12 -4.50 -0.36
N MET A 153 16.08 -4.64 0.96
CA MET A 153 14.83 -4.88 1.67
C MET A 153 14.03 -3.60 1.77
N GLY A 154 12.99 -3.48 0.95
CA GLY A 154 12.04 -2.36 0.97
C GLY A 154 10.86 -2.65 1.89
N VAL A 155 10.53 -1.72 2.80
CA VAL A 155 9.37 -1.81 3.68
C VAL A 155 8.47 -0.62 3.41
N GLY A 156 7.20 -0.89 3.05
CA GLY A 156 6.20 0.15 2.83
C GLY A 156 5.29 0.31 4.04
N GLU A 157 5.34 1.46 4.71
CA GLU A 157 4.57 1.74 5.92
C GLU A 157 3.83 3.09 5.85
N GLY A 158 3.04 3.40 6.88
CA GLY A 158 2.37 4.68 7.02
C GLY A 158 3.32 5.80 7.47
N GLY A 159 2.84 7.04 7.36
CA GLY A 159 3.59 8.23 7.76
C GLY A 159 4.19 8.18 9.16
N PRO A 160 3.48 7.70 10.19
CA PRO A 160 4.02 7.62 11.55
C PRO A 160 5.32 6.82 11.69
N GLU A 161 5.50 5.74 10.92
CA GLU A 161 6.74 4.96 10.97
C GLU A 161 7.92 5.72 10.33
N ILE A 162 7.66 6.50 9.27
CA ILE A 162 8.66 7.44 8.73
C ILE A 162 9.01 8.50 9.79
N VAL A 163 8.02 9.06 10.49
CA VAL A 163 8.24 10.05 11.56
C VAL A 163 9.14 9.49 12.65
N LYS A 164 8.95 8.24 13.09
CA LYS A 164 9.82 7.58 14.06
C LYS A 164 11.28 7.57 13.58
N GLN A 165 11.54 7.22 12.33
CA GLN A 165 12.90 7.25 11.78
C GLN A 165 13.46 8.68 11.71
N LEU A 166 12.64 9.68 11.35
CA LEU A 166 13.03 11.08 11.34
C LEU A 166 13.37 11.62 12.75
N LEU A 167 12.85 10.98 13.79
CA LEU A 167 13.13 11.28 15.19
C LEU A 167 14.22 10.34 15.79
N LYS A 168 14.93 9.60 14.94
CA LYS A 168 16.00 8.64 15.31
C LYS A 168 15.52 7.46 16.16
N ASN A 169 14.22 7.14 16.11
CA ASN A 169 13.65 5.98 16.76
C ASN A 169 13.68 4.74 15.84
N THR A 170 13.36 3.59 16.37
CA THR A 170 13.38 2.33 15.67
C THR A 170 12.01 1.93 15.10
N TYR A 171 12.01 1.07 14.12
CA TYR A 171 10.85 0.35 13.64
C TYR A 171 10.80 -1.01 14.35
N ASP A 172 9.84 -1.19 15.23
CA ASP A 172 9.75 -2.31 16.15
C ASP A 172 8.79 -3.36 15.64
N ILE A 173 9.29 -4.58 15.43
CA ILE A 173 8.51 -5.73 14.94
C ILE A 173 8.90 -7.02 15.64
N ALA A 174 7.98 -7.95 15.77
CA ALA A 174 8.33 -9.34 16.09
C ALA A 174 9.20 -9.92 14.95
N ALA A 175 10.14 -10.79 15.29
CA ALA A 175 10.99 -11.45 14.31
C ALA A 175 10.14 -12.18 13.26
N PRO A 176 10.17 -11.77 11.97
CA PRO A 176 9.27 -12.29 10.95
C PRO A 176 9.65 -13.70 10.51
N GLN A 177 8.65 -14.47 10.12
CA GLN A 177 8.87 -15.72 9.40
C GLN A 177 9.37 -15.44 7.97
N VAL A 178 10.19 -16.35 7.43
CA VAL A 178 10.72 -16.27 6.07
C VAL A 178 10.19 -17.43 5.24
N VAL A 179 9.63 -17.10 4.08
CA VAL A 179 9.13 -18.08 3.11
C VAL A 179 10.08 -18.10 1.93
N LEU A 180 10.63 -19.28 1.61
CA LEU A 180 11.41 -19.47 0.39
C LEU A 180 10.49 -19.48 -0.83
N VAL A 181 10.71 -18.60 -1.80
CA VAL A 181 10.11 -18.66 -3.13
C VAL A 181 11.12 -19.27 -4.08
N TRP A 182 10.93 -20.55 -4.37
CA TRP A 182 11.87 -21.35 -5.17
C TRP A 182 11.45 -21.35 -6.63
N LEU A 183 12.24 -20.67 -7.47
CA LEU A 183 11.99 -20.50 -8.90
C LEU A 183 12.75 -21.55 -9.71
N THR A 184 12.06 -22.21 -10.64
CA THR A 184 12.61 -23.16 -11.62
C THR A 184 12.08 -22.88 -13.02
N GLY A 185 12.77 -23.37 -14.04
CA GLY A 185 12.34 -23.22 -15.43
C GLY A 185 12.54 -21.81 -15.98
N THR A 186 11.95 -21.58 -17.18
CA THR A 186 12.00 -20.29 -17.91
C THR A 186 10.59 -19.97 -18.38
N PRO A 187 10.12 -18.70 -18.28
CA PRO A 187 8.79 -18.31 -18.74
C PRO A 187 8.60 -18.63 -20.25
N PRO A 188 7.43 -19.15 -20.65
CA PRO A 188 7.11 -19.35 -22.06
C PRO A 188 6.96 -18.02 -22.80
N HIS A 189 6.94 -18.09 -24.16
CA HIS A 189 6.62 -16.96 -25.02
C HIS A 189 5.25 -16.35 -24.65
N GLY A 190 5.18 -15.02 -24.58
CA GLY A 190 3.96 -14.27 -24.25
C GLY A 190 3.63 -14.20 -22.76
N VAL A 191 4.40 -14.87 -21.89
CA VAL A 191 4.27 -14.76 -20.42
C VAL A 191 5.20 -13.69 -19.89
N GLY A 192 4.64 -12.70 -19.22
CA GLY A 192 5.38 -11.58 -18.66
C GLY A 192 5.46 -11.58 -17.12
N PRO A 193 6.13 -10.59 -16.53
CA PRO A 193 6.31 -10.51 -15.07
C PRO A 193 4.98 -10.39 -14.32
N HIS A 194 3.99 -9.73 -14.91
CA HIS A 194 2.69 -9.55 -14.28
C HIS A 194 1.90 -10.85 -14.19
N ASP A 195 2.06 -11.75 -15.17
CA ASP A 195 1.43 -13.08 -15.14
C ASP A 195 1.94 -13.89 -13.95
N VAL A 196 3.26 -13.89 -13.72
CA VAL A 196 3.86 -14.55 -12.54
C VAL A 196 3.33 -13.94 -11.24
N ALA A 197 3.26 -12.62 -11.19
CA ALA A 197 2.82 -11.89 -10.01
C ALA A 197 1.34 -12.14 -9.69
N ILE A 198 0.46 -12.10 -10.69
CA ILE A 198 -0.98 -12.39 -10.54
C ILE A 198 -1.17 -13.84 -10.07
N ALA A 199 -0.48 -14.80 -10.69
CA ALA A 199 -0.53 -16.20 -10.29
C ALA A 199 -0.08 -16.40 -8.84
N LEU A 200 1.00 -15.71 -8.41
CA LEU A 200 1.46 -15.73 -7.02
C LEU A 200 0.42 -15.14 -6.06
N CYS A 201 -0.14 -13.96 -6.38
CA CYS A 201 -1.18 -13.33 -5.56
C CYS A 201 -2.39 -14.26 -5.39
N GLY A 202 -2.88 -14.85 -6.48
CA GLY A 202 -4.00 -15.79 -6.44
C GLY A 202 -3.73 -17.02 -5.57
N ALA A 203 -2.49 -17.52 -5.58
CA ALA A 203 -2.12 -18.71 -4.83
C ALA A 203 -2.02 -18.47 -3.31
N VAL A 204 -1.66 -17.26 -2.85
CA VAL A 204 -1.23 -17.03 -1.45
C VAL A 204 -2.09 -16.04 -0.67
N TYR A 205 -2.88 -15.19 -1.33
CA TYR A 205 -3.61 -14.13 -0.63
C TYR A 205 -4.78 -14.68 0.19
N GLY A 206 -5.68 -15.44 -0.43
CA GLY A 206 -6.91 -15.93 0.19
C GLY A 206 -6.69 -16.82 1.42
N ASN A 207 -5.59 -17.56 1.44
CA ASN A 207 -5.21 -18.43 2.55
C ASN A 207 -4.23 -17.79 3.55
N GLY A 208 -3.82 -16.53 3.31
CA GLY A 208 -2.90 -15.80 4.16
C GLY A 208 -1.47 -16.36 4.23
N PHE A 209 -1.06 -17.19 3.27
CA PHE A 209 0.22 -17.92 3.31
C PHE A 209 1.43 -16.99 3.39
N ALA A 210 1.38 -15.83 2.73
CA ALA A 210 2.47 -14.84 2.75
C ALA A 210 2.27 -13.72 3.81
N LYS A 211 1.12 -13.67 4.48
CA LYS A 211 0.73 -12.54 5.35
C LYS A 211 1.76 -12.28 6.46
N ASN A 212 2.29 -11.05 6.51
CA ASN A 212 3.29 -10.58 7.48
C ASN A 212 4.62 -11.35 7.48
N ARG A 213 4.91 -12.14 6.44
CA ARG A 213 6.16 -12.89 6.25
C ARG A 213 7.07 -12.17 5.26
N ILE A 214 8.36 -12.50 5.26
CA ILE A 214 9.28 -12.06 4.22
C ILE A 214 9.34 -13.14 3.13
N LEU A 215 9.17 -12.74 1.87
CA LEU A 215 9.35 -13.62 0.71
C LEU A 215 10.80 -13.55 0.24
N GLU A 216 11.50 -14.66 0.27
CA GLU A 216 12.90 -14.76 -0.17
C GLU A 216 12.98 -15.56 -1.45
N PHE A 217 13.30 -14.87 -2.57
CA PHE A 217 13.34 -15.45 -3.91
C PHE A 217 14.72 -16.01 -4.22
N ALA A 218 14.77 -17.29 -4.53
CA ALA A 218 15.99 -18.01 -4.88
C ALA A 218 15.68 -19.17 -5.87
N GLY A 219 16.68 -19.86 -6.30
CA GLY A 219 16.58 -21.01 -7.18
C GLY A 219 17.12 -20.78 -8.59
N PRO A 220 17.27 -21.85 -9.38
CA PRO A 220 17.90 -21.77 -10.70
C PRO A 220 17.13 -20.92 -11.71
N GLY A 221 15.80 -20.79 -11.55
CA GLY A 221 14.96 -19.96 -12.42
C GLY A 221 15.29 -18.46 -12.36
N VAL A 222 15.88 -17.96 -11.28
CA VAL A 222 16.25 -16.53 -11.15
C VAL A 222 17.18 -16.08 -12.27
N ALA A 223 18.17 -16.91 -12.65
CA ALA A 223 19.13 -16.58 -13.68
C ALA A 223 18.52 -16.42 -15.09
N HIS A 224 17.29 -16.90 -15.30
CA HIS A 224 16.58 -16.79 -16.58
C HIS A 224 15.68 -15.54 -16.68
N LEU A 225 15.60 -14.73 -15.62
CA LEU A 225 14.75 -13.54 -15.55
C LEU A 225 15.61 -12.27 -15.73
N PRO A 226 15.34 -11.42 -16.74
CA PRO A 226 15.91 -10.08 -16.86
C PRO A 226 15.56 -9.22 -15.64
N MET A 227 16.30 -8.13 -15.41
CA MET A 227 16.09 -7.26 -14.24
C MET A 227 14.68 -6.65 -14.22
N ASP A 228 14.18 -6.13 -15.34
CA ASP A 228 12.83 -5.55 -15.40
C ASP A 228 11.75 -6.58 -15.06
N TYR A 229 11.98 -7.84 -15.41
CA TYR A 229 11.08 -8.94 -15.09
C TYR A 229 11.05 -9.23 -13.57
N ARG A 230 12.24 -9.34 -12.94
CA ARG A 230 12.34 -9.53 -11.47
C ARG A 230 11.70 -8.36 -10.71
N ILE A 231 11.95 -7.14 -11.16
CA ILE A 231 11.40 -5.90 -10.60
C ILE A 231 9.86 -5.89 -10.69
N GLY A 232 9.30 -6.32 -11.83
CA GLY A 232 7.86 -6.42 -12.04
C GLY A 232 7.18 -7.42 -11.09
N ILE A 233 7.79 -8.58 -10.85
CA ILE A 233 7.31 -9.55 -9.86
C ILE A 233 7.45 -8.99 -8.45
N ASP A 234 8.61 -8.44 -8.12
CA ASP A 234 8.96 -7.98 -6.78
C ASP A 234 8.00 -6.91 -6.27
N VAL A 235 7.66 -5.91 -7.08
CA VAL A 235 6.75 -4.82 -6.69
C VAL A 235 5.35 -5.32 -6.37
N MET A 236 4.90 -6.36 -7.04
CA MET A 236 3.58 -6.96 -6.84
C MET A 236 3.49 -7.85 -5.59
N THR A 237 4.62 -8.19 -4.95
CA THR A 237 4.59 -8.95 -3.69
C THR A 237 3.83 -8.22 -2.58
N THR A 238 3.67 -6.89 -2.68
CA THR A 238 2.81 -6.11 -1.80
C THR A 238 1.38 -6.66 -1.75
N GLU A 239 0.85 -7.12 -2.86
CA GLU A 239 -0.52 -7.62 -2.99
C GLU A 239 -0.72 -9.02 -2.41
N THR A 240 0.36 -9.65 -1.94
CA THR A 240 0.30 -10.90 -1.16
C THR A 240 0.16 -10.67 0.35
N ALA A 241 0.07 -9.40 0.79
CA ALA A 241 0.11 -8.97 2.20
C ALA A 241 1.43 -9.34 2.93
N CYS A 242 2.52 -9.64 2.22
CA CYS A 242 3.82 -9.91 2.84
C CYS A 242 4.42 -8.64 3.49
N LEU A 243 5.32 -8.83 4.46
CA LEU A 243 6.04 -7.73 5.11
C LEU A 243 7.03 -7.08 4.15
N SER A 244 7.82 -7.88 3.47
CA SER A 244 8.82 -7.46 2.49
C SER A 244 9.19 -8.63 1.58
N SER A 245 10.05 -8.35 0.59
CA SER A 245 10.65 -9.33 -0.31
C SER A 245 12.13 -9.08 -0.49
N ILE A 246 12.89 -10.13 -0.79
CA ILE A 246 14.31 -10.08 -1.07
C ILE A 246 14.66 -11.17 -2.09
N TRP A 247 15.60 -10.92 -2.97
CA TRP A 247 16.03 -11.84 -4.01
C TRP A 247 17.53 -12.14 -3.93
N GLN A 248 17.92 -13.32 -4.30
CA GLN A 248 19.34 -13.59 -4.56
C GLN A 248 19.88 -12.68 -5.65
N THR A 249 21.10 -12.17 -5.47
CA THR A 249 21.73 -11.27 -6.43
C THR A 249 22.77 -12.01 -7.28
N ASP A 250 22.91 -11.59 -8.53
CA ASP A 250 23.79 -12.17 -9.52
C ASP A 250 24.39 -11.09 -10.45
N ASP A 251 25.01 -11.51 -11.54
CA ASP A 251 25.67 -10.62 -12.50
C ASP A 251 24.68 -9.63 -13.15
N ALA A 252 23.39 -9.99 -13.31
CA ALA A 252 22.38 -9.08 -13.82
C ALA A 252 22.12 -7.88 -12.88
N VAL A 253 22.15 -8.11 -11.56
CA VAL A 253 22.08 -7.05 -10.56
C VAL A 253 23.35 -6.19 -10.58
N ALA A 254 24.52 -6.82 -10.71
CA ALA A 254 25.80 -6.11 -10.81
C ALA A 254 25.83 -5.20 -12.05
N GLU A 255 25.37 -5.71 -13.19
CA GLU A 255 25.25 -4.95 -14.44
C GLU A 255 24.26 -3.78 -14.30
N TYR A 256 23.08 -4.03 -13.76
CA TYR A 256 22.08 -2.97 -13.50
C TYR A 256 22.69 -1.83 -12.67
N LEU A 257 23.29 -2.13 -11.55
CA LEU A 257 23.91 -1.13 -10.68
C LEU A 257 25.10 -0.41 -11.35
N THR A 258 25.86 -1.12 -12.17
CA THR A 258 26.96 -0.53 -12.96
C THR A 258 26.45 0.45 -14.02
N ILE A 259 25.40 0.10 -14.74
CA ILE A 259 24.74 0.98 -15.73
C ILE A 259 24.24 2.27 -15.06
N HIS A 260 23.72 2.16 -13.84
CA HIS A 260 23.26 3.30 -13.04
C HIS A 260 24.39 4.06 -12.32
N GLY A 261 25.66 3.78 -12.64
CA GLY A 261 26.83 4.46 -12.07
C GLY A 261 27.09 4.18 -10.59
N ARG A 262 26.60 3.03 -10.08
CA ARG A 262 26.70 2.65 -8.67
C ARG A 262 27.21 1.21 -8.48
N PRO A 263 28.33 0.81 -9.15
CA PRO A 263 28.86 -0.55 -9.03
C PRO A 263 29.22 -0.93 -7.59
N GLU A 264 29.59 0.05 -6.75
CA GLU A 264 29.90 -0.14 -5.33
C GLU A 264 28.68 -0.55 -4.48
N ALA A 265 27.48 -0.35 -4.98
CA ALA A 265 26.24 -0.77 -4.31
C ALA A 265 25.93 -2.27 -4.51
N TYR A 266 26.72 -2.97 -5.33
CA TYR A 266 26.61 -4.40 -5.51
C TYR A 266 27.41 -5.17 -4.47
N THR A 267 26.76 -6.15 -3.85
CA THR A 267 27.41 -7.26 -3.17
C THR A 267 26.61 -8.53 -3.45
N ARG A 268 27.30 -9.66 -3.55
CA ARG A 268 26.62 -10.93 -3.72
C ARG A 268 25.80 -11.23 -2.46
N LEU A 269 24.51 -11.40 -2.64
CA LEU A 269 23.56 -11.79 -1.62
C LEU A 269 22.91 -13.11 -2.05
N ALA A 270 23.05 -14.13 -1.23
CA ALA A 270 22.47 -15.45 -1.45
C ALA A 270 22.20 -16.13 -0.11
N PRO A 271 21.22 -17.04 -0.03
CA PRO A 271 21.09 -17.87 1.16
C PRO A 271 22.33 -18.74 1.35
N GLU A 272 22.76 -18.88 2.59
CA GLU A 272 23.89 -19.74 2.94
C GLU A 272 23.46 -21.22 2.98
N GLU A 273 24.43 -22.12 2.85
CA GLU A 273 24.21 -23.55 3.03
C GLU A 273 23.62 -23.84 4.43
N GLY A 274 22.54 -24.60 4.47
CA GLY A 274 21.79 -24.85 5.69
C GLY A 274 20.86 -23.71 6.12
N ALA A 275 20.55 -22.75 5.24
CA ALA A 275 19.50 -21.75 5.50
C ALA A 275 18.14 -22.44 5.67
N CYS A 276 17.44 -22.09 6.76
CA CYS A 276 16.15 -22.69 7.12
C CYS A 276 15.01 -21.68 6.95
N TYR A 277 13.95 -22.14 6.34
CA TYR A 277 12.72 -21.35 6.06
C TYR A 277 11.52 -21.96 6.77
N ASP A 278 10.57 -21.10 7.13
CA ASP A 278 9.34 -21.50 7.82
C ASP A 278 8.34 -22.19 6.88
N ALA A 279 8.40 -21.90 5.59
CA ALA A 279 7.55 -22.45 4.54
C ALA A 279 8.22 -22.25 3.16
N MET A 280 7.66 -22.85 2.12
CA MET A 280 8.15 -22.67 0.75
C MET A 280 7.00 -22.53 -0.25
N ILE A 281 7.21 -21.68 -1.25
CA ILE A 281 6.42 -21.56 -2.48
C ILE A 281 7.33 -22.01 -3.62
N SER A 282 6.98 -23.10 -4.32
CA SER A 282 7.70 -23.49 -5.52
C SER A 282 6.96 -23.01 -6.76
N ILE A 283 7.67 -22.37 -7.68
CA ILE A 283 7.13 -21.84 -8.94
C ILE A 283 7.94 -22.42 -10.10
N ASP A 284 7.28 -23.26 -10.89
CA ASP A 284 7.82 -23.69 -12.18
C ASP A 284 7.36 -22.68 -13.25
N LEU A 285 8.28 -21.79 -13.62
CA LEU A 285 8.03 -20.71 -14.59
C LEU A 285 7.62 -21.23 -15.96
N SER A 286 8.11 -22.41 -16.37
CA SER A 286 7.81 -23.01 -17.67
C SER A 286 6.36 -23.47 -17.84
N ARG A 287 5.60 -23.53 -16.73
CA ARG A 287 4.21 -23.97 -16.69
C ARG A 287 3.22 -22.83 -16.48
N LEU A 288 3.68 -21.59 -16.47
CA LEU A 288 2.82 -20.43 -16.37
C LEU A 288 2.22 -20.10 -17.74
N GLU A 289 1.04 -19.53 -17.70
CA GLU A 289 0.27 -19.04 -18.85
C GLU A 289 -0.02 -17.56 -18.65
N PRO A 290 -0.37 -16.79 -19.69
CA PRO A 290 -0.88 -15.43 -19.51
C PRO A 290 -2.09 -15.40 -18.57
N MET A 291 -2.05 -14.49 -17.62
CA MET A 291 -3.00 -14.38 -16.52
C MET A 291 -3.86 -13.12 -16.64
N ALA A 292 -4.99 -13.14 -15.99
CA ALA A 292 -5.79 -11.97 -15.69
C ALA A 292 -6.17 -11.95 -14.19
N ALA A 293 -6.24 -10.78 -13.59
CA ALA A 293 -6.89 -10.63 -12.30
C ALA A 293 -8.19 -9.85 -12.46
N LEU A 294 -9.30 -10.51 -12.17
CA LEU A 294 -10.64 -9.96 -12.29
C LEU A 294 -10.85 -8.81 -11.27
N PRO A 295 -11.74 -7.83 -11.54
CA PRO A 295 -12.15 -6.89 -10.52
C PRO A 295 -12.72 -7.65 -9.29
N PHE A 296 -12.42 -7.33 -8.04
CA PHE A 296 -11.84 -6.08 -7.54
C PHE A 296 -10.60 -6.34 -6.68
N HIS A 297 -9.84 -7.38 -6.93
CA HIS A 297 -8.61 -7.67 -6.20
C HIS A 297 -7.58 -8.39 -7.09
N PRO A 298 -6.25 -8.12 -6.94
CA PRO A 298 -5.21 -8.81 -7.72
C PRO A 298 -5.16 -10.33 -7.51
N SER A 299 -5.73 -10.85 -6.43
CA SER A 299 -5.83 -12.29 -6.15
C SER A 299 -6.96 -13.01 -6.86
N GLU A 300 -7.88 -12.28 -7.52
CA GLU A 300 -8.94 -12.88 -8.35
C GLU A 300 -8.36 -13.38 -9.67
N ALA A 301 -7.35 -14.23 -9.56
CA ALA A 301 -6.49 -14.67 -10.64
C ALA A 301 -7.12 -15.83 -11.44
N VAL A 302 -7.14 -15.66 -12.75
CA VAL A 302 -7.56 -16.68 -13.72
C VAL A 302 -6.57 -16.69 -14.89
N THR A 303 -6.44 -17.81 -15.62
CA THR A 303 -5.69 -17.77 -16.87
C THR A 303 -6.51 -17.05 -17.95
N LEU A 304 -5.84 -16.32 -18.85
CA LEU A 304 -6.55 -15.70 -19.98
C LEU A 304 -7.27 -16.76 -20.82
N ARG A 305 -6.73 -17.97 -20.95
CA ARG A 305 -7.36 -19.07 -21.64
C ARG A 305 -8.72 -19.46 -21.03
N GLU A 306 -8.78 -19.55 -19.68
CA GLU A 306 -10.03 -19.85 -18.96
C GLU A 306 -11.03 -18.69 -19.10
N LEU A 307 -10.59 -17.46 -18.90
CA LEU A 307 -11.43 -16.29 -19.05
C LEU A 307 -12.03 -16.17 -20.45
N LEU A 308 -11.22 -16.38 -21.50
CA LEU A 308 -11.68 -16.25 -22.89
C LEU A 308 -12.50 -17.45 -23.37
N HIS A 309 -12.42 -18.61 -22.68
CA HIS A 309 -13.28 -19.76 -22.98
C HIS A 309 -14.74 -19.51 -22.54
N ASP A 310 -14.96 -18.88 -21.39
CA ASP A 310 -16.29 -18.55 -20.91
C ASP A 310 -16.32 -17.16 -20.24
N PRO A 311 -16.15 -16.09 -21.02
CA PRO A 311 -16.07 -14.74 -20.46
C PRO A 311 -17.38 -14.32 -19.78
N GLY A 312 -18.53 -14.82 -20.25
CA GLY A 312 -19.83 -14.45 -19.69
C GLY A 312 -20.01 -14.89 -18.24
N ASP A 313 -19.55 -16.08 -17.87
CA ASP A 313 -19.66 -16.57 -16.49
C ASP A 313 -18.78 -15.75 -15.53
N TYR A 314 -17.54 -15.46 -15.92
CA TYR A 314 -16.65 -14.65 -15.11
C TYR A 314 -17.16 -13.22 -14.92
N LEU A 315 -17.70 -12.59 -15.97
CA LEU A 315 -18.25 -11.24 -15.88
C LEU A 315 -19.50 -11.20 -15.00
N ARG A 316 -20.41 -12.19 -15.10
CA ARG A 316 -21.57 -12.30 -14.19
C ARG A 316 -21.14 -12.42 -12.70
N GLN A 317 -20.10 -13.19 -12.40
CA GLN A 317 -19.56 -13.29 -11.04
C GLN A 317 -19.03 -11.94 -10.54
N VAL A 318 -18.37 -11.15 -11.39
CA VAL A 318 -17.91 -9.79 -11.04
C VAL A 318 -19.09 -8.87 -10.81
N GLU A 319 -20.12 -8.89 -11.67
CA GLU A 319 -21.36 -8.10 -11.52
C GLU A 319 -22.08 -8.43 -10.22
N GLN A 320 -22.19 -9.70 -9.86
CA GLN A 320 -22.79 -10.14 -8.61
C GLN A 320 -22.00 -9.60 -7.40
N ARG A 321 -20.67 -9.74 -7.40
CA ARG A 321 -19.81 -9.17 -6.33
C ARG A 321 -19.96 -7.66 -6.22
N ALA A 322 -20.05 -6.96 -7.35
CA ALA A 322 -20.32 -5.52 -7.40
C ALA A 322 -21.67 -5.18 -6.77
N ALA A 323 -22.73 -5.89 -7.12
CA ALA A 323 -24.06 -5.67 -6.57
C ALA A 323 -24.11 -5.88 -5.04
N GLU A 324 -23.47 -6.92 -4.54
CA GLU A 324 -23.31 -7.19 -3.11
C GLU A 324 -22.52 -6.07 -2.40
N GLN A 325 -21.37 -5.68 -2.97
CA GLN A 325 -20.45 -4.73 -2.36
C GLN A 325 -21.01 -3.28 -2.35
N PHE A 326 -21.68 -2.86 -3.42
CA PHE A 326 -22.16 -1.48 -3.54
C PHE A 326 -23.63 -1.31 -3.12
N GLY A 327 -24.32 -2.40 -2.76
CA GLY A 327 -25.68 -2.34 -2.21
C GLY A 327 -26.68 -1.63 -3.13
N GLY A 328 -26.55 -1.78 -4.45
CA GLY A 328 -27.44 -1.19 -5.45
C GLY A 328 -27.27 0.33 -5.69
N LYS A 329 -26.26 0.98 -5.08
CA LYS A 329 -25.96 2.41 -5.30
C LYS A 329 -25.46 2.70 -6.71
N ALA A 330 -24.79 1.74 -7.33
CA ALA A 330 -24.35 1.77 -8.72
C ALA A 330 -24.44 0.35 -9.30
N THR A 331 -24.70 0.24 -10.59
CA THR A 331 -24.81 -1.04 -11.29
C THR A 331 -23.63 -1.20 -12.23
N LEU A 332 -23.01 -2.37 -12.20
CA LEU A 332 -21.96 -2.77 -13.14
C LEU A 332 -22.53 -3.80 -14.10
N SER A 333 -22.44 -3.54 -15.40
CA SER A 333 -22.96 -4.40 -16.49
C SER A 333 -21.82 -4.75 -17.43
N LEU A 334 -20.85 -5.53 -16.96
CA LEU A 334 -19.68 -5.94 -17.76
C LEU A 334 -20.02 -6.97 -18.84
N THR A 335 -21.13 -7.71 -18.69
CA THR A 335 -21.65 -8.61 -19.73
C THR A 335 -22.03 -7.88 -21.01
N ASP A 336 -22.32 -6.55 -20.95
CA ASP A 336 -22.53 -5.70 -22.12
C ASP A 336 -21.22 -5.51 -22.95
N GLN A 337 -20.08 -5.86 -22.41
CA GLN A 337 -18.78 -5.85 -23.11
C GLN A 337 -18.55 -7.10 -24.00
N LEU A 338 -19.51 -8.01 -24.04
CA LEU A 338 -19.47 -9.16 -24.94
C LEU A 338 -20.05 -8.81 -26.30
N VAL A 339 -19.22 -8.80 -27.32
CA VAL A 339 -19.61 -8.59 -28.72
C VAL A 339 -19.33 -9.86 -29.49
N ASP A 340 -20.36 -10.49 -30.07
CA ASP A 340 -20.28 -11.76 -30.79
C ASP A 340 -19.55 -12.85 -29.95
N GLY A 341 -19.82 -12.88 -28.65
CA GLY A 341 -19.22 -13.84 -27.71
C GLY A 341 -17.76 -13.54 -27.32
N LYS A 342 -17.18 -12.45 -27.79
CA LYS A 342 -15.82 -12.03 -27.48
C LYS A 342 -15.85 -10.89 -26.46
N LEU A 343 -14.91 -10.92 -25.52
CA LEU A 343 -14.72 -9.84 -24.56
C LEU A 343 -14.03 -8.64 -25.23
N VAL A 344 -14.69 -7.50 -25.26
CA VAL A 344 -14.18 -6.26 -25.85
C VAL A 344 -14.00 -5.20 -24.74
N VAL A 345 -12.86 -4.53 -24.73
CA VAL A 345 -12.53 -3.48 -23.76
C VAL A 345 -12.28 -2.14 -24.46
N GLN A 346 -12.44 -1.05 -23.74
CA GLN A 346 -12.35 0.30 -24.30
C GLN A 346 -11.01 0.98 -23.99
N GLN A 347 -10.27 0.46 -23.02
CA GLN A 347 -9.04 1.11 -22.56
C GLN A 347 -7.98 0.08 -22.18
N GLY A 348 -6.76 0.32 -22.65
CA GLY A 348 -5.54 -0.34 -22.19
C GLY A 348 -4.57 0.65 -21.55
N ILE A 349 -3.92 0.26 -20.44
CA ILE A 349 -2.92 1.06 -19.76
C ILE A 349 -1.71 0.22 -19.40
N ILE A 350 -0.52 0.68 -19.81
CA ILE A 350 0.78 0.15 -19.38
C ILE A 350 1.49 1.26 -18.61
N ALA A 351 1.61 1.12 -17.26
CA ALA A 351 1.99 2.26 -16.45
C ALA A 351 2.87 1.93 -15.25
N GLY A 352 3.64 2.91 -14.85
CA GLY A 352 4.26 3.06 -13.54
C GLY A 352 5.36 2.06 -13.23
N CYS A 353 5.50 1.76 -11.96
CA CYS A 353 6.61 0.96 -11.42
C CYS A 353 6.53 -0.55 -11.71
N ALA A 354 5.39 -1.05 -12.19
CA ALA A 354 5.20 -2.43 -12.62
C ALA A 354 5.17 -2.52 -14.16
N GLY A 355 4.21 -1.85 -14.81
CA GLY A 355 3.99 -1.97 -16.25
C GLY A 355 4.94 -1.12 -17.10
N GLY A 356 5.31 0.07 -16.63
CA GLY A 356 6.08 1.06 -17.41
C GLY A 356 7.57 0.75 -17.60
N MET A 357 8.05 -0.44 -17.21
CA MET A 357 9.45 -0.83 -17.38
C MET A 357 9.83 -0.93 -18.86
N TYR A 358 11.11 -0.69 -19.17
CA TYR A 358 11.60 -0.66 -20.54
C TYR A 358 11.24 -1.91 -21.35
N ASP A 359 11.52 -3.10 -20.83
CA ASP A 359 11.30 -4.37 -21.51
C ASP A 359 9.80 -4.60 -21.82
N ASN A 360 8.90 -4.22 -20.89
CA ASN A 360 7.46 -4.33 -21.10
C ASN A 360 6.98 -3.42 -22.25
N ILE A 361 7.49 -2.17 -22.30
CA ILE A 361 7.12 -1.20 -23.35
C ILE A 361 7.73 -1.60 -24.70
N ALA A 362 8.97 -2.11 -24.71
CA ALA A 362 9.64 -2.57 -25.92
C ALA A 362 8.95 -3.80 -26.53
N GLU A 363 8.53 -4.76 -25.71
CA GLU A 363 7.75 -5.90 -26.20
C GLU A 363 6.35 -5.50 -26.68
N ALA A 364 5.70 -4.54 -26.00
CA ALA A 364 4.43 -3.98 -26.48
C ALA A 364 4.57 -3.35 -27.86
N ALA A 365 5.65 -2.61 -28.11
CA ALA A 365 5.95 -2.05 -29.43
C ALA A 365 6.22 -3.14 -30.49
N ALA A 366 6.92 -4.21 -30.12
CA ALA A 366 7.15 -5.34 -31.02
C ALA A 366 5.87 -6.07 -31.42
N ILE A 367 4.94 -6.24 -30.46
CA ILE A 367 3.62 -6.84 -30.70
C ILE A 367 2.78 -5.95 -31.64
N LEU A 368 2.84 -4.62 -31.46
CA LEU A 368 2.11 -3.66 -32.30
C LEU A 368 2.76 -3.43 -33.67
N SER A 369 3.98 -3.93 -33.89
CA SER A 369 4.70 -3.74 -35.16
C SER A 369 3.88 -4.23 -36.36
N GLY A 370 3.71 -3.35 -37.36
CA GLY A 370 2.90 -3.62 -38.55
C GLY A 370 1.38 -3.67 -38.32
N GLY A 371 0.92 -3.19 -37.16
CA GLY A 371 -0.49 -3.00 -36.80
C GLY A 371 -0.70 -1.65 -36.13
N ASP A 372 -1.91 -1.40 -35.66
CA ASP A 372 -2.31 -0.19 -34.95
C ASP A 372 -3.38 -0.49 -33.89
N VAL A 373 -3.70 0.52 -33.08
CA VAL A 373 -4.75 0.40 -32.03
C VAL A 373 -6.18 0.58 -32.58
N GLY A 374 -6.32 0.87 -33.87
CA GLY A 374 -7.60 1.14 -34.53
C GLY A 374 -8.11 2.56 -34.30
N CYS A 375 -9.20 2.87 -35.03
CA CYS A 375 -9.91 4.16 -34.92
C CYS A 375 -11.27 4.03 -34.20
N GLY A 376 -11.47 2.91 -33.49
CA GLY A 376 -12.67 2.64 -32.70
C GLY A 376 -12.62 3.27 -31.29
N PRO A 377 -13.44 2.80 -30.37
CA PRO A 377 -13.51 3.31 -29.01
C PRO A 377 -12.30 2.90 -28.14
N PHE A 378 -11.49 1.93 -28.55
CA PHE A 378 -10.34 1.47 -27.80
C PHE A 378 -9.20 2.49 -27.85
N SER A 379 -8.53 2.70 -26.72
CA SER A 379 -7.30 3.49 -26.63
C SER A 379 -6.26 2.79 -25.75
N LEU A 380 -4.98 2.94 -26.10
CA LEU A 380 -3.85 2.46 -25.29
C LEU A 380 -3.03 3.64 -24.80
N SER A 381 -2.86 3.77 -23.48
CA SER A 381 -1.96 4.74 -22.86
C SER A 381 -0.72 4.05 -22.29
N VAL A 382 0.46 4.61 -22.55
CA VAL A 382 1.75 4.14 -22.01
C VAL A 382 2.41 5.23 -21.18
N TYR A 383 2.82 4.89 -19.96
CA TYR A 383 3.47 5.76 -19.00
C TYR A 383 4.84 5.18 -18.62
N PRO A 384 5.96 5.72 -19.13
CA PRO A 384 7.29 5.28 -18.70
C PRO A 384 7.51 5.60 -17.22
N PRO A 385 8.37 4.88 -16.52
CA PRO A 385 8.51 5.02 -15.06
C PRO A 385 9.45 6.16 -14.67
N SER A 386 10.32 6.63 -15.58
CA SER A 386 11.28 7.72 -15.36
C SER A 386 11.70 8.39 -16.67
N ILE A 387 12.24 9.60 -16.56
CA ILE A 387 12.81 10.31 -17.73
C ILE A 387 14.01 9.55 -18.31
N PRO A 388 14.97 8.98 -17.54
CA PRO A 388 16.03 8.16 -18.14
C PRO A 388 15.50 7.01 -19.00
N VAL A 389 14.51 6.24 -18.49
CA VAL A 389 13.88 5.16 -19.27
C VAL A 389 13.16 5.71 -20.51
N ASN A 390 12.47 6.86 -20.37
CA ASN A 390 11.80 7.49 -21.51
C ASN A 390 12.79 7.91 -22.61
N LEU A 391 13.93 8.50 -22.24
CA LEU A 391 15.00 8.84 -23.18
C LEU A 391 15.54 7.59 -23.90
N GLU A 392 15.74 6.49 -23.17
CA GLU A 392 16.19 5.24 -23.75
C GLU A 392 15.17 4.67 -24.74
N LEU A 393 13.88 4.71 -24.44
CA LEU A 393 12.79 4.33 -25.35
C LEU A 393 12.78 5.21 -26.63
N MET A 394 13.05 6.50 -26.47
CA MET A 394 13.17 7.42 -27.62
C MET A 394 14.39 7.07 -28.48
N GLN A 395 15.56 6.90 -27.86
CA GLN A 395 16.83 6.62 -28.55
C GLN A 395 16.78 5.30 -29.34
N ASN A 396 16.06 4.30 -28.82
CA ASN A 396 15.91 2.99 -29.46
C ASN A 396 14.69 2.92 -30.41
N GLY A 397 14.00 4.04 -30.67
CA GLY A 397 12.86 4.11 -31.60
C GLY A 397 11.56 3.48 -31.07
N VAL A 398 11.55 2.96 -29.84
CA VAL A 398 10.39 2.28 -29.26
C VAL A 398 9.21 3.24 -29.10
N GLN A 399 9.48 4.45 -28.59
CA GLN A 399 8.43 5.46 -28.44
C GLN A 399 7.86 5.88 -29.82
N GLN A 400 8.71 6.07 -30.81
CA GLN A 400 8.26 6.41 -32.15
C GLN A 400 7.33 5.34 -32.73
N ALA A 401 7.72 4.06 -32.63
CA ALA A 401 6.91 2.94 -33.13
C ALA A 401 5.53 2.89 -32.45
N LEU A 402 5.46 3.14 -31.14
CA LEU A 402 4.18 3.18 -30.41
C LEU A 402 3.30 4.34 -30.84
N LEU A 403 3.87 5.55 -31.04
CA LEU A 403 3.14 6.71 -31.53
C LEU A 403 2.60 6.51 -32.94
N GLU A 404 3.39 5.89 -33.83
CA GLU A 404 2.98 5.53 -35.20
C GLU A 404 1.84 4.50 -35.19
N ALA A 405 1.80 3.59 -34.21
CA ALA A 405 0.70 2.67 -33.99
C ALA A 405 -0.56 3.30 -33.33
N GLY A 406 -0.55 4.59 -33.02
CA GLY A 406 -1.68 5.31 -32.42
C GLY A 406 -1.75 5.22 -30.89
N VAL A 407 -0.69 4.79 -30.20
CA VAL A 407 -0.62 4.74 -28.74
C VAL A 407 -0.47 6.15 -28.14
N LEU A 408 -1.13 6.41 -27.04
CA LEU A 408 -1.00 7.66 -26.28
C LEU A 408 0.19 7.56 -25.32
N PHE A 409 1.27 8.25 -25.65
CA PHE A 409 2.45 8.28 -24.80
C PHE A 409 2.36 9.43 -23.80
N LYS A 410 2.47 9.11 -22.49
CA LYS A 410 2.21 10.03 -21.38
C LYS A 410 3.49 10.30 -20.57
N PRO A 411 3.54 11.38 -19.75
CA PRO A 411 4.65 11.63 -18.83
C PRO A 411 4.71 10.60 -17.68
N CYS A 412 5.86 10.55 -16.98
CA CYS A 412 6.05 9.72 -15.79
C CYS A 412 5.06 10.11 -14.67
N PHE A 413 4.07 9.26 -14.38
CA PHE A 413 2.99 9.59 -13.47
C PHE A 413 2.36 8.32 -12.87
N CYS A 414 2.06 8.31 -11.58
CA CYS A 414 1.39 7.19 -10.90
C CYS A 414 -0.15 7.25 -10.97
N GLY A 415 -0.72 8.31 -11.53
CA GLY A 415 -2.17 8.57 -11.53
C GLY A 415 -3.06 7.40 -11.91
N PRO A 416 -2.78 6.66 -13.01
CA PRO A 416 -3.60 5.51 -13.41
C PRO A 416 -3.69 4.38 -12.37
N CYS A 417 -2.71 4.29 -11.47
CA CYS A 417 -2.71 3.25 -10.42
C CYS A 417 -3.68 3.55 -9.27
N PHE A 418 -4.19 4.79 -9.15
CA PHE A 418 -5.07 5.17 -8.03
C PHE A 418 -6.22 6.12 -8.41
N GLY A 419 -6.58 6.18 -9.69
CA GLY A 419 -7.76 6.89 -10.18
C GLY A 419 -7.61 8.40 -10.34
N ALA A 420 -6.38 8.90 -10.53
CA ALA A 420 -6.11 10.32 -10.77
C ALA A 420 -5.75 10.64 -12.24
N GLY A 421 -6.02 9.74 -13.15
CA GLY A 421 -5.81 9.93 -14.59
C GLY A 421 -6.26 8.72 -15.39
N ASP A 422 -6.64 8.94 -16.65
CA ASP A 422 -7.16 7.91 -17.57
C ASP A 422 -8.30 7.09 -16.96
N VAL A 423 -9.29 7.80 -16.38
CA VAL A 423 -10.49 7.18 -15.81
C VAL A 423 -11.35 6.63 -16.95
N PRO A 424 -11.78 5.34 -16.91
CA PRO A 424 -12.63 4.77 -17.95
C PRO A 424 -14.08 5.32 -17.87
N ALA A 425 -14.86 5.13 -18.93
CA ALA A 425 -16.27 5.46 -18.92
C ALA A 425 -17.07 4.60 -17.94
N ASN A 426 -18.27 5.04 -17.58
CA ASN A 426 -19.18 4.22 -16.78
C ASN A 426 -19.49 2.89 -17.47
N ASN A 427 -19.52 1.80 -16.71
CA ASN A 427 -19.66 0.42 -17.18
C ASN A 427 -18.55 -0.07 -18.15
N ALA A 428 -17.48 0.69 -18.36
CA ALA A 428 -16.36 0.25 -19.17
C ALA A 428 -15.47 -0.76 -18.41
N LEU A 429 -14.78 -1.59 -19.16
CA LEU A 429 -13.71 -2.45 -18.65
C LEU A 429 -12.36 -1.95 -19.20
N SER A 430 -11.44 -1.66 -18.30
CA SER A 430 -10.06 -1.23 -18.60
C SER A 430 -9.09 -2.36 -18.33
N VAL A 431 -8.23 -2.69 -19.30
CA VAL A 431 -7.13 -3.66 -19.11
C VAL A 431 -5.85 -2.91 -18.71
N ARG A 432 -5.23 -3.30 -17.58
CA ARG A 432 -4.12 -2.53 -17.03
C ARG A 432 -2.95 -3.41 -16.58
N HIS A 433 -1.74 -3.01 -16.93
CA HIS A 433 -0.53 -3.43 -16.25
C HIS A 433 -0.17 -2.34 -15.22
N THR A 434 -0.86 -2.38 -14.11
CA THR A 434 -0.67 -1.55 -12.92
C THR A 434 -0.71 -2.46 -11.70
N THR A 435 -0.59 -1.93 -10.48
CA THR A 435 -0.44 -2.80 -9.31
C THR A 435 -1.75 -3.24 -8.69
N ARG A 436 -2.88 -2.52 -8.89
CA ARG A 436 -4.15 -2.76 -8.20
C ARG A 436 -5.37 -2.53 -9.06
N ASN A 437 -6.40 -3.30 -8.78
CA ASN A 437 -7.74 -3.18 -9.36
C ASN A 437 -8.85 -3.17 -8.29
N PHE A 438 -8.55 -2.64 -7.10
CA PHE A 438 -9.54 -2.50 -6.03
C PHE A 438 -10.75 -1.68 -6.48
N PRO A 439 -11.91 -1.82 -5.82
CA PRO A 439 -13.10 -1.06 -6.13
C PRO A 439 -12.83 0.43 -6.25
N ASN A 440 -13.32 1.04 -7.32
CA ASN A 440 -13.22 2.48 -7.60
C ASN A 440 -11.77 3.02 -7.69
N ARG A 441 -10.78 2.14 -7.76
CA ARG A 441 -9.37 2.50 -7.88
C ARG A 441 -9.04 3.11 -9.24
N GLU A 442 -9.85 2.85 -10.22
CA GLU A 442 -9.78 3.43 -11.58
C GLU A 442 -10.32 4.86 -11.65
N GLY A 443 -11.07 5.33 -10.63
CA GLY A 443 -11.57 6.70 -10.49
C GLY A 443 -13.09 6.86 -10.56
N SER A 444 -13.87 5.79 -10.73
CA SER A 444 -15.33 5.85 -10.69
C SER A 444 -15.85 6.25 -9.30
N LYS A 445 -17.04 6.88 -9.27
CA LYS A 445 -17.68 7.40 -8.06
C LYS A 445 -19.06 6.78 -7.89
N PRO A 446 -19.22 5.70 -7.13
CA PRO A 446 -20.51 5.03 -6.93
C PRO A 446 -21.59 5.93 -6.33
N GLY A 447 -21.22 6.93 -5.52
CA GLY A 447 -22.15 7.94 -5.00
C GLY A 447 -22.80 8.78 -6.09
N ASP A 448 -22.13 8.93 -7.25
CA ASP A 448 -22.63 9.62 -8.44
C ASP A 448 -23.23 8.62 -9.47
N GLY A 449 -23.48 7.37 -9.09
CA GLY A 449 -23.99 6.31 -9.96
C GLY A 449 -22.95 5.73 -10.93
N GLN A 450 -21.65 6.03 -10.74
CA GLN A 450 -20.58 5.57 -11.62
C GLN A 450 -19.95 4.29 -11.08
N LEU A 451 -19.69 3.33 -11.98
CA LEU A 451 -18.92 2.14 -11.70
C LEU A 451 -18.24 1.63 -12.96
N SER A 452 -17.01 1.17 -12.86
CA SER A 452 -16.25 0.54 -13.96
C SER A 452 -15.33 -0.54 -13.39
N GLY A 453 -14.80 -1.39 -14.27
CA GLY A 453 -13.94 -2.50 -13.89
C GLY A 453 -12.51 -2.32 -14.38
N VAL A 454 -11.55 -2.86 -13.63
CA VAL A 454 -10.16 -3.03 -14.07
C VAL A 454 -9.81 -4.51 -14.07
N LEU A 455 -9.41 -5.00 -15.21
CA LEU A 455 -8.82 -6.32 -15.40
C LEU A 455 -7.29 -6.15 -15.45
N LEU A 456 -6.57 -6.67 -14.47
CA LEU A 456 -5.11 -6.63 -14.53
C LEU A 456 -4.62 -7.69 -15.52
N MET A 457 -3.70 -7.29 -16.39
CA MET A 457 -3.06 -8.15 -17.39
C MET A 457 -1.62 -7.71 -17.63
N ASP A 458 -0.77 -8.60 -18.12
CA ASP A 458 0.57 -8.24 -18.55
C ASP A 458 0.56 -7.32 -19.78
N ALA A 459 1.58 -6.46 -19.89
CA ALA A 459 1.74 -5.50 -20.99
C ALA A 459 1.71 -6.16 -22.38
N ARG A 460 2.20 -7.39 -22.47
CA ARG A 460 2.21 -8.18 -23.70
C ARG A 460 0.79 -8.51 -24.17
N SER A 461 -0.04 -9.00 -23.27
CA SER A 461 -1.46 -9.32 -23.56
C SER A 461 -2.29 -8.04 -23.76
N ILE A 462 -1.94 -6.93 -23.09
CA ILE A 462 -2.55 -5.62 -23.36
C ILE A 462 -2.21 -5.14 -24.79
N ALA A 463 -0.96 -5.27 -25.22
CA ALA A 463 -0.55 -4.91 -26.57
C ALA A 463 -1.20 -5.81 -27.64
N ALA A 464 -1.35 -7.11 -27.36
CA ALA A 464 -2.09 -8.05 -28.21
C ALA A 464 -3.57 -7.64 -28.35
N THR A 465 -4.20 -7.25 -27.23
CA THR A 465 -5.56 -6.69 -27.18
C THR A 465 -5.67 -5.39 -27.98
N ALA A 466 -4.69 -4.50 -27.84
CA ALA A 466 -4.63 -3.25 -28.61
C ALA A 466 -4.52 -3.51 -30.12
N ARG A 467 -3.62 -4.41 -30.53
CA ARG A 467 -3.48 -4.80 -31.93
C ARG A 467 -4.77 -5.43 -32.52
N ASN A 468 -5.60 -6.01 -31.66
CA ASN A 468 -6.92 -6.57 -32.02
C ASN A 468 -8.07 -5.59 -31.68
N HIS A 469 -7.76 -4.28 -31.68
CA HIS A 469 -8.70 -3.16 -31.54
C HIS A 469 -9.64 -3.26 -30.33
N GLY A 470 -9.11 -3.76 -29.20
CA GLY A 470 -9.84 -3.90 -27.95
C GLY A 470 -10.47 -5.28 -27.69
N VAL A 471 -10.38 -6.22 -28.62
CA VAL A 471 -10.77 -7.62 -28.38
C VAL A 471 -9.70 -8.27 -27.49
N VAL A 472 -10.06 -8.67 -26.27
CA VAL A 472 -9.10 -9.25 -25.31
C VAL A 472 -8.42 -10.46 -25.93
N THR A 473 -7.09 -10.41 -25.99
CA THR A 473 -6.26 -11.39 -26.71
C THR A 473 -5.05 -11.76 -25.84
N SER A 474 -4.78 -13.05 -25.74
CA SER A 474 -3.59 -13.57 -25.07
C SER A 474 -2.34 -13.34 -25.92
N ALA A 475 -1.26 -12.82 -25.31
CA ALA A 475 0.02 -12.67 -26.00
C ALA A 475 0.63 -14.01 -26.44
N ALA A 476 0.29 -15.12 -25.81
CA ALA A 476 0.71 -16.45 -26.24
C ALA A 476 0.12 -16.87 -27.61
N GLU A 477 -0.95 -16.22 -28.06
CA GLU A 477 -1.60 -16.47 -29.36
C GLU A 477 -1.05 -15.62 -30.50
N VAL A 478 -0.21 -14.61 -30.15
CA VAL A 478 0.37 -13.67 -31.11
C VAL A 478 1.81 -14.07 -31.43
N ASN A 479 2.08 -14.28 -32.70
CA ASN A 479 3.46 -14.49 -33.17
C ASN A 479 4.13 -13.10 -33.35
N TYR A 480 5.07 -12.76 -32.50
CA TYR A 480 5.87 -11.53 -32.61
C TYR A 480 7.34 -11.84 -32.30
N PRO A 481 8.29 -11.10 -32.90
CA PRO A 481 9.69 -11.25 -32.57
C PRO A 481 9.92 -10.64 -31.18
N VAL A 482 10.39 -11.45 -30.22
CA VAL A 482 10.87 -10.90 -28.94
C VAL A 482 12.02 -9.92 -29.23
N PRO A 483 11.98 -8.69 -28.74
CA PRO A 483 13.04 -7.73 -28.98
C PRO A 483 14.40 -8.30 -28.57
N ALA A 484 15.40 -8.13 -29.46
CA ALA A 484 16.76 -8.49 -29.11
C ALA A 484 17.23 -7.67 -27.89
N PRO A 485 18.00 -8.25 -26.98
CA PRO A 485 18.56 -7.50 -25.86
C PRO A 485 19.33 -6.28 -26.36
N VAL A 486 18.92 -5.08 -25.92
CA VAL A 486 19.66 -3.85 -26.23
C VAL A 486 20.64 -3.55 -25.09
N ARG A 487 21.76 -2.88 -25.44
CA ARG A 487 22.64 -2.38 -24.40
C ARG A 487 21.93 -1.24 -23.67
N ARG A 488 21.51 -1.53 -22.45
CA ARG A 488 20.81 -0.57 -21.60
C ARG A 488 21.72 0.61 -21.25
N THR A 489 21.13 1.79 -21.15
CA THR A 489 21.82 3.03 -20.82
C THR A 489 21.07 3.77 -19.73
N PHE A 490 21.80 4.59 -18.98
CA PHE A 490 21.20 5.44 -17.95
C PHE A 490 21.85 6.83 -18.00
N ASP A 491 21.08 7.85 -18.34
CA ASP A 491 21.50 9.25 -18.25
C ASP A 491 21.09 9.88 -16.91
N GLY A 492 21.88 9.61 -15.87
CA GLY A 492 21.71 10.25 -14.55
C GLY A 492 21.90 11.77 -14.54
N GLY A 493 22.48 12.36 -15.59
CA GLY A 493 22.62 13.79 -15.75
C GLY A 493 21.27 14.52 -15.83
N VAL A 494 20.22 13.83 -16.24
CA VAL A 494 18.83 14.35 -16.22
C VAL A 494 18.41 14.70 -14.81
N TYR A 495 18.66 13.81 -13.85
CA TYR A 495 18.36 14.07 -12.44
C TYR A 495 19.24 15.18 -11.87
N GLY A 496 20.52 15.24 -12.23
CA GLY A 496 21.43 16.31 -11.81
C GLY A 496 20.99 17.73 -12.24
N ARG A 497 20.11 17.83 -13.25
CA ARG A 497 19.57 19.13 -13.73
C ARG A 497 18.25 19.52 -13.05
N ARG A 498 17.52 18.57 -12.45
CA ARG A 498 16.14 18.81 -12.02
C ARG A 498 15.90 18.45 -10.55
N VAL A 499 16.55 17.42 -10.04
CA VAL A 499 16.42 17.01 -8.64
C VAL A 499 17.23 17.95 -7.76
N TYR A 500 16.60 18.46 -6.69
CA TYR A 500 17.31 19.22 -5.68
C TYR A 500 18.04 18.27 -4.72
N PHE A 501 19.30 18.54 -4.52
CA PHE A 501 20.15 17.87 -3.55
C PHE A 501 20.78 18.92 -2.64
N GLY A 502 20.68 18.78 -1.36
CA GLY A 502 21.44 19.64 -0.46
C GLY A 502 20.71 20.09 0.78
N TYR A 503 21.28 21.09 1.41
CA TYR A 503 20.83 21.69 2.67
C TYR A 503 20.98 23.20 2.60
N GLY A 504 19.99 23.91 3.10
CA GLY A 504 19.97 25.35 3.12
C GLY A 504 19.14 25.90 4.28
N LYS A 505 19.08 27.21 4.40
CA LYS A 505 18.22 27.92 5.35
C LYS A 505 17.05 28.52 4.60
N ALA A 506 15.89 27.91 4.69
CA ALA A 506 14.66 28.46 4.13
C ALA A 506 13.50 28.24 5.11
N PRO A 507 12.52 29.16 5.22
CA PRO A 507 11.28 28.87 5.90
C PRO A 507 10.49 27.83 5.12
N LEU A 508 9.60 27.07 5.80
CA LEU A 508 8.63 26.22 5.12
C LEU A 508 7.62 27.10 4.36
N HIS A 509 7.32 26.69 3.14
CA HIS A 509 6.30 27.32 2.33
C HIS A 509 4.94 26.67 2.60
N TYR A 510 3.96 27.44 3.07
CA TYR A 510 2.60 26.96 3.33
C TYR A 510 1.63 27.54 2.29
N GLY A 511 1.00 26.67 1.53
CA GLY A 511 -0.14 27.05 0.70
C GLY A 511 -1.45 27.09 1.52
N PRO A 512 -2.52 27.68 0.97
CA PRO A 512 -3.81 27.84 1.68
C PRO A 512 -4.46 26.53 2.12
N ASN A 513 -4.19 25.41 1.43
CA ASN A 513 -4.74 24.10 1.76
C ASN A 513 -3.94 23.38 2.88
N ILE A 514 -2.70 23.77 3.14
CA ILE A 514 -1.85 23.08 4.11
C ILE A 514 -2.23 23.54 5.54
N ALA A 515 -2.78 22.62 6.32
CA ALA A 515 -3.24 22.91 7.69
C ALA A 515 -2.51 22.06 8.72
N GLU A 516 -2.28 22.62 9.90
CA GLU A 516 -1.67 21.91 11.04
C GLU A 516 -2.65 20.85 11.59
N TRP A 517 -2.10 19.84 12.27
CA TRP A 517 -2.90 18.86 12.98
C TRP A 517 -3.68 19.51 14.13
N PRO A 518 -4.95 19.12 14.34
CA PRO A 518 -5.68 19.55 15.53
C PRO A 518 -5.05 18.95 16.79
N ALA A 519 -5.27 19.60 17.93
CA ALA A 519 -4.83 19.07 19.22
C ALA A 519 -5.54 17.74 19.54
N ILE A 520 -4.76 16.73 19.87
CA ILE A 520 -5.26 15.39 20.21
C ILE A 520 -5.11 15.20 21.73
N PRO A 521 -6.21 14.94 22.47
CA PRO A 521 -6.13 14.75 23.91
C PRO A 521 -5.50 13.39 24.26
N PRO A 522 -4.82 13.27 25.43
CA PRO A 522 -4.39 12.00 25.97
C PRO A 522 -5.59 11.08 26.28
N LEU A 523 -5.34 9.79 26.45
CA LEU A 523 -6.36 8.82 26.83
C LEU A 523 -6.97 9.18 28.18
N GLY A 524 -8.30 9.23 28.28
CA GLY A 524 -9.03 9.44 29.54
C GLY A 524 -8.93 8.25 30.51
N GLU A 525 -9.35 8.43 31.74
CA GLU A 525 -9.36 7.34 32.73
C GLU A 525 -10.34 6.23 32.33
N GLU A 526 -11.49 6.63 31.82
CA GLU A 526 -12.56 5.77 31.34
C GLU A 526 -13.01 6.23 29.93
N LEU A 527 -13.59 5.34 29.13
CA LEU A 527 -14.08 5.68 27.80
C LEU A 527 -15.59 5.41 27.67
N LEU A 528 -16.28 6.36 27.05
CA LEU A 528 -17.63 6.19 26.53
C LEU A 528 -17.57 6.39 25.01
N LEU A 529 -17.72 5.31 24.26
CA LEU A 529 -17.59 5.28 22.82
C LEU A 529 -18.98 5.22 22.17
N GLN A 530 -19.32 6.22 21.35
CA GLN A 530 -20.53 6.15 20.54
C GLN A 530 -20.21 5.39 19.24
N VAL A 531 -21.00 4.39 18.90
CA VAL A 531 -20.87 3.64 17.65
C VAL A 531 -21.23 4.54 16.47
N ALA A 532 -20.21 4.92 15.68
CA ALA A 532 -20.41 5.83 14.55
C ALA A 532 -20.70 5.10 13.22
N SER A 533 -20.19 3.87 13.09
CA SER A 533 -20.45 3.01 11.91
C SER A 533 -20.28 1.53 12.24
N VAL A 534 -21.03 0.68 11.52
CA VAL A 534 -20.98 -0.79 11.62
C VAL A 534 -20.88 -1.38 10.22
N LEU A 535 -19.73 -1.96 9.89
CA LEU A 535 -19.43 -2.55 8.59
C LEU A 535 -19.31 -4.08 8.72
N ARG A 536 -20.17 -4.81 8.06
CA ARG A 536 -20.25 -6.28 8.19
C ARG A 536 -19.68 -7.04 7.00
N ASP A 537 -19.01 -6.33 6.09
CA ASP A 537 -18.31 -6.94 4.95
C ASP A 537 -17.19 -7.87 5.46
N PRO A 538 -16.87 -8.95 4.74
CA PRO A 538 -15.78 -9.85 5.12
C PRO A 538 -14.44 -9.13 5.31
N VAL A 539 -14.14 -8.14 4.47
CA VAL A 539 -12.96 -7.26 4.55
C VAL A 539 -13.39 -5.84 4.22
N THR A 540 -12.91 -4.87 5.00
CA THR A 540 -13.07 -3.44 4.70
C THR A 540 -11.72 -2.87 4.30
N THR A 541 -11.63 -2.35 3.07
CA THR A 541 -10.39 -1.78 2.55
C THR A 541 -10.12 -0.38 3.10
N THR A 542 -8.86 0.05 3.04
CA THR A 542 -8.50 1.43 3.40
C THR A 542 -9.08 2.47 2.42
N ASP A 543 -9.35 2.08 1.18
CA ASP A 543 -10.00 2.95 0.18
C ASP A 543 -11.50 3.15 0.46
N GLU A 544 -12.16 2.22 1.16
CA GLU A 544 -13.51 2.39 1.70
C GLU A 544 -13.50 3.28 2.95
N LEU A 545 -12.47 3.16 3.80
CA LEU A 545 -12.31 4.02 4.99
C LEU A 545 -11.96 5.46 4.60
N ILE A 546 -11.15 5.66 3.58
CA ILE A 546 -10.82 6.98 3.00
C ILE A 546 -10.49 6.84 1.50
N PRO A 547 -11.26 7.44 0.58
CA PRO A 547 -11.09 7.29 -0.86
C PRO A 547 -9.75 7.88 -1.34
N SER A 548 -8.79 7.05 -1.73
CA SER A 548 -7.41 7.47 -2.02
C SER A 548 -7.29 8.42 -3.21
N GLY A 549 -7.92 8.10 -4.34
CA GLY A 549 -7.82 8.91 -5.56
C GLY A 549 -8.52 10.26 -5.42
N GLU A 550 -9.79 10.24 -5.00
CA GLU A 550 -10.62 11.44 -4.84
C GLU A 550 -10.06 12.45 -3.84
N THR A 551 -9.39 11.97 -2.79
CA THR A 551 -8.91 12.80 -1.68
C THR A 551 -7.42 13.10 -1.73
N SER A 552 -6.71 12.65 -2.76
CA SER A 552 -5.25 12.74 -2.85
C SER A 552 -4.73 14.17 -2.66
N SER A 553 -5.42 15.16 -3.20
CA SER A 553 -5.05 16.57 -3.10
C SER A 553 -5.39 17.25 -1.76
N TYR A 554 -6.11 16.58 -0.87
CA TYR A 554 -6.49 17.15 0.45
C TYR A 554 -5.68 16.57 1.60
N ARG A 555 -4.69 15.72 1.35
CA ARG A 555 -3.93 15.02 2.40
C ARG A 555 -3.02 15.93 3.23
N SER A 556 -2.74 17.12 2.74
CA SER A 556 -2.06 18.20 3.50
C SER A 556 -2.96 18.98 4.44
N ASN A 557 -4.28 18.67 4.45
CA ASN A 557 -5.27 19.31 5.32
C ASN A 557 -6.07 18.25 6.11
N PRO A 558 -5.67 17.93 7.34
CA PRO A 558 -6.27 16.85 8.13
C PRO A 558 -7.79 16.98 8.32
N LEU A 559 -8.28 18.20 8.58
CA LEU A 559 -9.71 18.46 8.80
C LEU A 559 -10.52 18.30 7.51
N LYS A 560 -9.98 18.81 6.40
CA LYS A 560 -10.61 18.67 5.08
C LYS A 560 -10.61 17.22 4.63
N LEU A 561 -9.49 16.51 4.77
CA LEU A 561 -9.37 15.10 4.45
C LEU A 561 -10.36 14.26 5.25
N ALA A 562 -10.45 14.49 6.57
CA ALA A 562 -11.35 13.73 7.45
C ALA A 562 -12.83 13.86 7.04
N SER A 563 -13.22 14.94 6.37
CA SER A 563 -14.61 15.11 5.88
C SER A 563 -15.02 14.10 4.78
N PHE A 564 -14.07 13.35 4.24
CA PHE A 564 -14.30 12.27 3.26
C PHE A 564 -14.26 10.86 3.88
N ALA A 565 -14.05 10.76 5.20
CA ALA A 565 -14.00 9.44 5.85
C ALA A 565 -15.30 8.66 5.61
N LEU A 566 -15.18 7.42 5.11
CA LEU A 566 -16.29 6.52 4.79
C LEU A 566 -17.31 7.09 3.77
N SER A 567 -17.00 8.18 3.07
CA SER A 567 -17.95 8.88 2.19
C SER A 567 -18.60 7.98 1.14
N ARG A 568 -17.90 6.96 0.68
CA ARG A 568 -18.41 5.99 -0.30
C ARG A 568 -19.21 4.85 0.34
N ARG A 569 -18.91 4.49 1.58
CA ARG A 569 -19.47 3.32 2.25
C ARG A 569 -20.59 3.65 3.23
N ASP A 570 -20.36 4.65 4.07
CA ASP A 570 -21.30 5.15 5.07
C ASP A 570 -21.24 6.69 5.14
N PRO A 571 -21.93 7.40 4.24
CA PRO A 571 -21.90 8.86 4.17
C PRO A 571 -22.31 9.58 5.46
N ASP A 572 -23.10 8.91 6.32
CA ASP A 572 -23.55 9.46 7.60
C ASP A 572 -22.50 9.32 8.73
N TYR A 573 -21.38 8.62 8.47
CA TYR A 573 -20.30 8.45 9.47
C TYR A 573 -19.76 9.80 9.97
N VAL A 574 -19.41 10.72 9.07
CA VAL A 574 -18.82 12.01 9.44
C VAL A 574 -19.78 12.87 10.27
N PRO A 575 -21.08 13.03 9.89
CA PRO A 575 -22.05 13.69 10.75
C PRO A 575 -22.16 13.08 12.15
N ARG A 576 -22.24 11.74 12.26
CA ARG A 576 -22.33 11.05 13.56
C ARG A 576 -21.07 11.23 14.39
N ALA A 577 -19.88 11.08 13.81
CA ALA A 577 -18.62 11.28 14.51
C ALA A 577 -18.47 12.73 15.03
N ARG A 578 -18.88 13.73 14.26
CA ARG A 578 -18.90 15.15 14.70
C ARG A 578 -19.90 15.39 15.82
N ALA A 579 -21.07 14.76 15.78
CA ALA A 579 -22.05 14.85 16.87
C ALA A 579 -21.44 14.27 18.17
N THR A 580 -20.75 13.12 18.09
CA THR A 580 -20.02 12.55 19.23
C THR A 580 -18.92 13.49 19.75
N GLN A 581 -18.19 14.14 18.85
CA GLN A 581 -17.16 15.12 19.22
C GLN A 581 -17.77 16.32 19.97
N ALA A 582 -18.92 16.80 19.53
CA ALA A 582 -19.65 17.88 20.23
C ALA A 582 -20.09 17.47 21.64
N LEU A 583 -20.44 16.20 21.88
CA LEU A 583 -20.73 15.69 23.22
C LEU A 583 -19.49 15.73 24.12
N GLU A 584 -18.30 15.41 23.62
CA GLU A 584 -17.04 15.53 24.36
C GLU A 584 -16.69 17.00 24.67
N GLU A 585 -16.90 17.90 23.71
CA GLU A 585 -16.69 19.34 23.91
C GLU A 585 -17.62 19.89 24.98
N ALA A 586 -18.92 19.51 24.96
CA ALA A 586 -19.87 19.88 26.00
C ALA A 586 -19.44 19.35 27.38
N ARG A 587 -19.09 18.07 27.48
CA ARG A 587 -18.60 17.46 28.72
C ARG A 587 -17.36 18.20 29.27
N ARG A 588 -16.38 18.54 28.42
CA ARG A 588 -15.16 19.26 28.80
C ARG A 588 -15.45 20.69 29.30
N SER A 589 -16.49 21.31 28.79
CA SER A 589 -16.95 22.61 29.26
C SER A 589 -17.76 22.54 30.57
N GLY A 590 -17.97 21.33 31.13
CA GLY A 590 -18.78 21.11 32.33
C GLY A 590 -20.28 20.97 32.06
N ALA A 591 -20.72 20.97 30.78
CA ALA A 591 -22.10 20.75 30.42
C ALA A 591 -22.35 19.25 30.14
N ILE A 592 -23.36 18.65 30.75
CA ILE A 592 -23.77 17.28 30.47
C ILE A 592 -25.13 17.33 29.77
N PRO A 593 -25.20 17.16 28.44
CA PRO A 593 -26.46 17.15 27.69
C PRO A 593 -27.43 16.06 28.20
N PRO A 594 -28.77 16.22 28.02
CA PRO A 594 -29.76 15.25 28.48
C PRO A 594 -29.53 13.83 27.98
N GLU A 595 -29.05 13.69 26.77
CA GLU A 595 -28.65 12.42 26.19
C GLU A 595 -27.57 11.72 27.04
N LEU A 596 -26.49 12.41 27.37
CA LEU A 596 -25.42 11.87 28.22
C LEU A 596 -25.87 11.59 29.65
N GLN A 597 -26.80 12.39 30.21
CA GLN A 597 -27.39 12.11 31.52
C GLN A 597 -28.17 10.77 31.50
N SER A 598 -28.88 10.51 30.42
CA SER A 598 -29.64 9.27 30.23
C SER A 598 -28.69 8.06 30.13
N VAL A 599 -27.62 8.19 29.33
CA VAL A 599 -26.59 7.15 29.18
C VAL A 599 -25.86 6.91 30.50
N GLN A 600 -25.47 7.98 31.20
CA GLN A 600 -24.81 7.91 32.54
C GLN A 600 -25.66 7.09 33.51
N LYS A 601 -26.96 7.39 33.59
CA LYS A 601 -27.90 6.70 34.45
C LYS A 601 -28.05 5.22 34.05
N ALA A 602 -28.25 4.95 32.76
CA ALA A 602 -28.44 3.60 32.25
C ALA A 602 -27.23 2.69 32.53
N LEU A 603 -26.01 3.19 32.26
CA LEU A 603 -24.77 2.46 32.42
C LEU A 603 -24.19 2.57 33.84
N SER A 604 -24.88 3.28 34.75
CA SER A 604 -24.42 3.51 36.14
C SER A 604 -23.01 4.08 36.23
N ILE A 605 -22.66 5.05 35.34
CA ILE A 605 -21.34 5.69 35.33
C ILE A 605 -21.22 6.64 36.52
N PRO A 606 -20.24 6.43 37.43
CA PRO A 606 -20.20 7.19 38.69
C PRO A 606 -19.88 8.67 38.51
N ASP A 607 -18.96 8.99 37.61
CA ASP A 607 -18.44 10.34 37.40
C ASP A 607 -18.12 10.60 35.92
N MET A 608 -18.90 11.43 35.26
CA MET A 608 -18.65 11.84 33.86
C MET A 608 -17.38 12.70 33.70
N GLY A 609 -16.87 13.27 34.79
CA GLY A 609 -15.61 14.04 34.75
C GLY A 609 -14.39 13.17 34.40
N ARG A 610 -14.42 11.88 34.75
CA ARG A 610 -13.36 10.89 34.47
C ARG A 610 -13.49 10.22 33.10
N VAL A 611 -14.62 10.39 32.43
CA VAL A 611 -14.94 9.71 31.18
C VAL A 611 -14.53 10.58 30.00
N GLN A 612 -13.78 10.04 29.08
CA GLN A 612 -13.55 10.64 27.75
C GLN A 612 -14.60 10.07 26.79
N ILE A 613 -15.23 10.96 26.02
CA ILE A 613 -16.20 10.56 24.99
C ILE A 613 -15.49 10.55 23.64
N GLY A 614 -15.73 9.50 22.85
CA GLY A 614 -15.23 9.40 21.49
C GLY A 614 -16.08 8.49 20.63
N SER A 615 -15.80 8.47 19.32
CA SER A 615 -16.47 7.54 18.42
C SER A 615 -15.70 6.22 18.28
N VAL A 616 -16.44 5.15 17.93
CA VAL A 616 -15.89 3.85 17.55
C VAL A 616 -16.49 3.39 16.22
N LEU A 617 -15.63 2.82 15.38
CA LEU A 617 -16.01 2.09 14.16
C LEU A 617 -15.95 0.59 14.48
N PHE A 618 -17.01 -0.15 14.16
CA PHE A 618 -16.97 -1.60 14.08
C PHE A 618 -16.84 -2.04 12.61
N ALA A 619 -15.92 -2.97 12.34
CA ALA A 619 -15.82 -3.65 11.05
C ALA A 619 -15.30 -5.08 11.25
N ASN A 620 -15.78 -6.06 10.46
CA ASN A 620 -15.34 -7.46 10.63
C ASN A 620 -13.82 -7.58 10.50
N LYS A 621 -13.22 -7.05 9.42
CA LYS A 621 -11.79 -7.13 9.13
C LYS A 621 -11.30 -5.88 8.39
N PRO A 622 -11.04 -4.77 9.10
CA PRO A 622 -10.66 -3.50 8.49
C PRO A 622 -9.16 -3.42 8.15
N GLY A 623 -8.83 -2.60 7.15
CA GLY A 623 -7.50 -2.05 6.95
C GLY A 623 -6.65 -2.73 5.89
N ASP A 624 -7.26 -3.39 4.89
CA ASP A 624 -6.55 -3.84 3.70
C ASP A 624 -6.38 -2.67 2.71
N GLY A 625 -5.18 -2.54 2.13
CA GLY A 625 -4.90 -1.50 1.14
C GLY A 625 -3.74 -0.55 1.50
N SER A 626 -3.68 0.62 0.84
CA SER A 626 -2.52 1.55 0.91
C SER A 626 -2.71 2.76 1.82
N ALA A 627 -3.92 3.32 1.92
CA ALA A 627 -4.20 4.56 2.66
C ALA A 627 -4.35 4.34 4.18
N ARG A 628 -3.53 3.49 4.76
CA ARG A 628 -3.66 3.00 6.16
C ARG A 628 -3.54 4.09 7.20
N GLU A 629 -2.57 4.98 7.01
CA GLU A 629 -2.34 6.11 7.92
C GLU A 629 -3.53 7.08 7.88
N GLN A 630 -3.98 7.46 6.66
CA GLN A 630 -5.12 8.37 6.51
C GLN A 630 -6.44 7.74 6.97
N ALA A 631 -6.61 6.43 6.79
CA ALA A 631 -7.77 5.70 7.31
C ALA A 631 -7.87 5.76 8.84
N ALA A 632 -6.74 5.77 9.55
CA ALA A 632 -6.68 5.93 11.00
C ALA A 632 -6.77 7.41 11.43
N SER A 633 -5.92 8.27 10.85
CA SER A 633 -5.83 9.68 11.25
C SER A 633 -7.14 10.45 11.04
N CYS A 634 -7.87 10.19 9.94
CA CYS A 634 -9.15 10.84 9.68
C CYS A 634 -10.20 10.52 10.74
N GLN A 635 -10.27 9.27 11.18
CA GLN A 635 -11.16 8.89 12.28
C GLN A 635 -10.76 9.60 13.58
N ARG A 636 -9.45 9.66 13.87
CA ARG A 636 -8.95 10.35 15.07
C ARG A 636 -9.24 11.84 15.06
N VAL A 637 -9.05 12.50 13.93
CA VAL A 637 -9.36 13.92 13.74
C VAL A 637 -10.85 14.22 13.98
N LEU A 638 -11.73 13.26 13.68
CA LEU A 638 -13.18 13.33 13.95
C LEU A 638 -13.57 12.84 15.37
N GLY A 639 -12.60 12.71 16.27
CA GLY A 639 -12.86 12.28 17.65
C GLY A 639 -12.92 10.77 17.86
N GLY A 640 -12.49 9.96 16.88
CA GLY A 640 -12.38 8.50 17.01
C GLY A 640 -11.39 8.12 18.11
N CYS A 641 -11.78 7.22 19.02
CA CYS A 641 -10.95 6.73 20.12
C CYS A 641 -10.64 5.24 20.02
N ALA A 642 -11.38 4.49 19.22
CA ALA A 642 -11.16 3.07 19.03
C ALA A 642 -11.64 2.58 17.66
N ASN A 643 -11.02 1.50 17.20
CA ASN A 643 -11.60 0.58 16.22
C ASN A 643 -11.95 -0.73 16.93
N LEU A 644 -13.07 -1.33 16.58
CA LEU A 644 -13.50 -2.62 17.09
C LEU A 644 -13.70 -3.58 15.91
N CYS A 645 -13.10 -4.75 15.97
CA CYS A 645 -13.17 -5.74 14.89
C CYS A 645 -12.99 -7.17 15.41
N TYR A 646 -13.16 -8.16 14.56
CA TYR A 646 -12.74 -9.54 14.90
C TYR A 646 -11.25 -9.74 14.60
N GLU A 647 -10.77 -9.21 13.48
CA GLU A 647 -9.36 -9.29 13.07
C GLU A 647 -8.98 -8.02 12.27
N PHE A 648 -7.78 -7.51 12.43
CA PHE A 648 -7.23 -6.49 11.54
C PHE A 648 -6.70 -7.14 10.27
N ALA A 649 -7.08 -6.64 9.09
CA ALA A 649 -6.63 -7.17 7.81
C ALA A 649 -5.11 -7.15 7.67
N THR A 650 -4.46 -6.09 8.18
CA THR A 650 -3.01 -5.95 8.20
C THR A 650 -2.50 -5.45 9.55
N LYS A 651 -1.30 -5.92 9.97
CA LYS A 651 -0.58 -5.36 11.13
C LYS A 651 -0.40 -3.84 10.98
N ARG A 652 -0.14 -3.39 9.75
CA ARG A 652 0.17 -1.99 9.43
C ARG A 652 -1.00 -1.05 9.73
N TYR A 653 -2.24 -1.44 9.45
CA TYR A 653 -3.39 -0.61 9.82
C TYR A 653 -3.58 -0.56 11.34
N ARG A 654 -3.43 -1.70 12.04
CA ARG A 654 -3.45 -1.74 13.51
C ARG A 654 -2.40 -0.80 14.12
N SER A 655 -1.16 -0.84 13.62
CA SER A 655 -0.08 0.04 14.08
C SER A 655 -0.41 1.53 13.84
N ASN A 656 -1.05 1.87 12.71
CA ASN A 656 -1.49 3.24 12.47
C ASN A 656 -2.60 3.67 13.44
N CYS A 657 -3.53 2.79 13.81
CA CYS A 657 -4.48 3.10 14.88
C CYS A 657 -3.77 3.45 16.19
N VAL A 658 -2.78 2.66 16.61
CA VAL A 658 -1.98 2.92 17.82
C VAL A 658 -1.22 4.24 17.72
N ASN A 659 -0.55 4.51 16.59
CA ASN A 659 0.22 5.74 16.37
C ASN A 659 -0.66 7.00 16.46
N TRP A 660 -1.93 6.89 16.09
CA TRP A 660 -2.92 7.96 16.23
C TRP A 660 -3.73 7.89 17.54
N GLY A 661 -3.32 7.02 18.49
CA GLY A 661 -3.93 6.93 19.82
C GLY A 661 -5.35 6.37 19.82
N MET A 662 -5.71 5.59 18.80
CA MET A 662 -6.95 4.83 18.76
C MET A 662 -6.72 3.40 19.24
N LEU A 663 -7.52 2.96 20.19
CA LEU A 663 -7.44 1.60 20.74
C LEU A 663 -7.88 0.57 19.70
N PRO A 664 -6.99 -0.34 19.24
CA PRO A 664 -7.33 -1.37 18.27
C PRO A 664 -7.92 -2.60 18.96
N PHE A 665 -9.14 -2.47 19.43
CA PHE A 665 -9.84 -3.56 20.12
C PHE A 665 -10.29 -4.67 19.18
N THR A 666 -10.25 -5.91 19.67
CA THR A 666 -10.85 -7.06 18.99
C THR A 666 -11.88 -7.76 19.88
N LEU A 667 -12.83 -8.46 19.26
CA LEU A 667 -13.74 -9.39 19.88
C LEU A 667 -13.24 -10.83 19.70
N ALA A 668 -13.65 -11.73 20.57
CA ALA A 668 -13.40 -13.15 20.36
C ALA A 668 -14.17 -13.66 19.12
N GLU A 669 -13.57 -14.61 18.40
CA GLU A 669 -14.21 -15.25 17.27
C GLU A 669 -15.55 -15.89 17.69
N GLY A 670 -16.60 -15.70 16.88
CA GLY A 670 -17.95 -16.18 17.19
C GLY A 670 -18.77 -15.32 18.16
N THR A 671 -18.19 -14.22 18.70
CA THR A 671 -18.96 -13.25 19.48
C THR A 671 -19.79 -12.38 18.53
N ASP A 672 -21.11 -12.35 18.67
CA ASP A 672 -21.92 -11.37 17.94
C ASP A 672 -21.73 -9.96 18.51
N PHE A 673 -21.60 -8.97 17.63
CA PHE A 673 -21.62 -7.56 18.02
C PHE A 673 -23.02 -6.98 17.72
N PRO A 674 -23.89 -6.82 18.76
CA PRO A 674 -25.27 -6.39 18.53
C PRO A 674 -25.44 -4.88 18.35
N GLY A 675 -24.33 -4.10 18.33
CA GLY A 675 -24.35 -2.64 18.26
C GLY A 675 -24.78 -2.10 16.90
N HIS A 676 -25.41 -0.93 16.93
CA HIS A 676 -25.84 -0.13 15.78
C HIS A 676 -25.29 1.29 15.89
N PRO A 677 -25.21 2.05 14.79
CA PRO A 677 -24.86 3.47 14.87
C PRO A 677 -25.78 4.23 15.82
N GLY A 678 -25.17 4.97 16.77
CA GLY A 678 -25.86 5.69 17.84
C GLY A 678 -25.74 5.04 19.23
N ASP A 679 -25.52 3.74 19.31
CA ASP A 679 -25.33 3.02 20.57
C ASP A 679 -24.08 3.44 21.33
N PHE A 680 -24.04 3.22 22.65
CA PHE A 680 -22.92 3.61 23.49
C PHE A 680 -22.21 2.41 24.12
N LEU A 681 -20.89 2.35 23.97
CA LEU A 681 -20.01 1.34 24.54
C LEU A 681 -19.15 1.97 25.66
N TYR A 682 -19.38 1.58 26.90
CA TYR A 682 -18.62 2.06 28.05
C TYR A 682 -17.50 1.09 28.41
N VAL A 683 -16.27 1.62 28.53
CA VAL A 683 -15.07 0.87 28.92
C VAL A 683 -14.47 1.48 30.17
N PRO A 684 -14.75 0.92 31.35
CA PRO A 684 -14.23 1.41 32.63
C PRO A 684 -12.73 1.15 32.77
N GLN A 685 -12.03 1.99 33.54
CA GLN A 685 -10.61 1.83 33.92
C GLN A 685 -9.65 1.60 32.74
N VAL A 686 -10.00 2.11 31.55
CA VAL A 686 -9.23 1.83 30.33
C VAL A 686 -7.78 2.28 30.46
N ARG A 687 -7.54 3.48 31.03
CA ARG A 687 -6.19 4.02 31.18
C ARG A 687 -5.32 3.16 32.11
N GLU A 688 -5.88 2.75 33.26
CA GLU A 688 -5.19 1.88 34.21
C GLU A 688 -4.82 0.54 33.59
N LYS A 689 -5.77 -0.09 32.87
CA LYS A 689 -5.56 -1.37 32.21
C LYS A 689 -4.51 -1.29 31.09
N VAL A 690 -4.53 -0.24 30.26
CA VAL A 690 -3.49 -0.01 29.27
C VAL A 690 -2.12 0.19 29.94
N THR A 691 -2.05 0.93 31.05
CA THR A 691 -0.81 1.14 31.79
C THR A 691 -0.22 -0.17 32.32
N ARG A 692 -1.06 -1.07 32.84
CA ARG A 692 -0.62 -2.40 33.32
C ARG A 692 -0.27 -3.37 32.20
N GLY A 693 -0.78 -3.12 30.98
CA GLY A 693 -0.65 -4.03 29.84
C GLY A 693 -1.65 -5.20 29.90
N ASP A 694 -2.82 -4.97 30.53
CA ASP A 694 -3.91 -5.95 30.52
C ASP A 694 -4.37 -6.18 29.07
N GLU A 695 -4.73 -7.41 28.73
CA GLU A 695 -5.22 -7.77 27.40
C GLU A 695 -6.76 -7.82 27.32
N GLU A 696 -7.45 -7.89 28.46
CA GLU A 696 -8.92 -8.00 28.55
C GLU A 696 -9.55 -6.75 29.16
N PHE A 697 -10.54 -6.22 28.48
CA PHE A 697 -11.26 -5.00 28.84
C PHE A 697 -12.77 -5.32 28.90
N PRO A 698 -13.34 -5.53 30.09
CA PRO A 698 -14.78 -5.60 30.27
C PRO A 698 -15.44 -4.30 29.78
N ALA A 699 -16.52 -4.42 29.04
CA ALA A 699 -17.25 -3.29 28.49
C ALA A 699 -18.77 -3.53 28.54
N LEU A 700 -19.54 -2.45 28.57
CA LEU A 700 -20.99 -2.46 28.55
C LEU A 700 -21.50 -1.73 27.31
N LEU A 701 -22.19 -2.42 26.44
CA LEU A 701 -22.84 -1.84 25.27
C LEU A 701 -24.32 -1.56 25.59
N LEU A 702 -24.72 -0.31 25.53
CA LEU A 702 -26.09 0.14 25.67
C LEU A 702 -26.73 0.26 24.27
N THR A 703 -27.76 -0.52 24.04
CA THR A 703 -28.57 -0.53 22.82
C THR A 703 -30.04 -0.29 23.15
N ASP A 704 -30.88 -0.14 22.15
CA ASP A 704 -32.34 -0.05 22.34
C ASP A 704 -32.92 -1.33 23.01
N SER A 705 -32.28 -2.48 22.83
CA SER A 705 -32.69 -3.77 23.44
C SER A 705 -32.20 -3.95 24.88
N GLY A 706 -31.35 -3.05 25.38
CA GLY A 706 -30.82 -3.10 26.74
C GLY A 706 -29.30 -3.07 26.80
N ILE A 707 -28.73 -3.52 27.92
CA ILE A 707 -27.29 -3.53 28.17
C ILE A 707 -26.72 -4.92 27.88
N HIS A 708 -25.69 -4.98 27.05
CA HIS A 708 -24.95 -6.18 26.69
C HIS A 708 -23.52 -6.11 27.25
N ALA A 709 -23.14 -7.10 28.06
CA ALA A 709 -21.77 -7.22 28.52
C ALA A 709 -20.88 -7.80 27.40
N LEU A 710 -19.75 -7.15 27.15
CA LEU A 710 -18.76 -7.56 26.15
C LEU A 710 -17.38 -7.64 26.82
N THR A 711 -16.51 -8.48 26.27
CA THR A 711 -15.07 -8.45 26.57
C THR A 711 -14.33 -8.02 25.32
N LEU A 712 -13.63 -6.88 25.40
CA LEU A 712 -12.76 -6.37 24.33
C LEU A 712 -11.34 -6.84 24.61
N TYR A 713 -10.59 -7.10 23.55
CA TYR A 713 -9.20 -7.55 23.66
C TYR A 713 -8.24 -6.54 23.04
N LEU A 714 -7.16 -6.23 23.75
CA LEU A 714 -6.03 -5.42 23.28
C LEU A 714 -4.77 -6.27 23.39
N LYS A 715 -4.56 -7.17 22.42
CA LYS A 715 -3.50 -8.20 22.47
C LYS A 715 -2.18 -7.71 21.86
N ASN A 716 -1.08 -8.28 22.35
CA ASN A 716 0.27 -8.11 21.80
C ASN A 716 0.71 -6.64 21.68
N THR A 717 0.41 -5.79 22.66
CA THR A 717 0.90 -4.42 22.71
C THR A 717 2.30 -4.35 23.29
N THR A 718 3.21 -3.63 22.63
CA THR A 718 4.53 -3.31 23.17
C THR A 718 4.44 -2.23 24.23
N ALA A 719 5.51 -2.03 25.04
CA ALA A 719 5.54 -0.95 26.02
C ALA A 719 5.43 0.43 25.33
N GLU A 720 6.11 0.63 24.20
CA GLU A 720 6.03 1.85 23.41
C GLU A 720 4.62 2.08 22.86
N GLU A 721 3.97 1.05 22.29
CA GLU A 721 2.59 1.17 21.81
C GLU A 721 1.63 1.62 22.93
N ARG A 722 1.81 1.11 24.15
CA ARG A 722 1.00 1.55 25.29
C ARG A 722 1.23 3.02 25.65
N GLU A 723 2.49 3.48 25.65
CA GLU A 723 2.81 4.89 25.88
C GLU A 723 2.20 5.81 24.82
N LEU A 724 2.22 5.42 23.53
CA LEU A 724 1.56 6.16 22.46
C LEU A 724 0.05 6.27 22.68
N LEU A 725 -0.61 5.19 23.10
CA LEU A 725 -2.04 5.20 23.43
C LEU A 725 -2.33 6.11 24.64
N LEU A 726 -1.54 6.04 25.70
CA LEU A 726 -1.71 6.82 26.91
C LEU A 726 -1.50 8.32 26.69
N THR A 727 -0.55 8.70 25.83
CA THR A 727 -0.25 10.09 25.51
C THR A 727 -1.18 10.70 24.46
N GLY A 728 -2.00 9.86 23.82
CA GLY A 728 -3.03 10.26 22.88
C GLY A 728 -2.64 10.17 21.40
N CYS A 729 -1.35 10.28 21.08
CA CYS A 729 -0.80 10.02 19.75
C CYS A 729 0.73 10.14 19.75
N LEU A 730 1.34 9.69 18.64
CA LEU A 730 2.78 9.77 18.39
C LEU A 730 3.36 11.19 18.54
N MET A 731 2.66 12.22 18.05
CA MET A 731 3.12 13.60 18.15
C MET A 731 3.30 14.05 19.61
N ASN A 732 2.31 13.78 20.45
CA ASN A 732 2.35 14.14 21.88
C ASN A 732 3.47 13.41 22.61
N HIS A 733 3.61 12.10 22.33
CA HIS A 733 4.62 11.25 22.96
C HIS A 733 6.03 11.79 22.70
N TYR A 734 6.39 11.97 21.43
CA TYR A 734 7.75 12.42 21.08
C TYR A 734 7.99 13.90 21.39
N ALA A 735 6.97 14.76 21.32
CA ALA A 735 7.13 16.15 21.79
C ALA A 735 7.47 16.21 23.27
N ALA A 736 6.86 15.36 24.10
CA ALA A 736 7.16 15.28 25.53
C ALA A 736 8.58 14.71 25.78
N GLN A 737 9.02 13.69 25.05
CA GLN A 737 10.38 13.13 25.15
C GLN A 737 11.43 14.18 24.77
N ASN A 738 11.28 14.84 23.60
CA ASN A 738 12.20 15.89 23.16
C ASN A 738 12.27 17.09 24.13
N ALA A 739 11.14 17.46 24.76
CA ALA A 739 11.11 18.50 25.78
C ALA A 739 11.86 18.07 27.05
N ALA A 740 11.83 16.79 27.42
CA ALA A 740 12.55 16.26 28.57
C ALA A 740 14.08 16.19 28.30
N GLU A 741 14.50 15.79 27.10
CA GLU A 741 15.90 15.76 26.69
C GLU A 741 16.54 17.17 26.65
N ASN A 742 15.80 18.18 26.19
CA ASN A 742 16.26 19.54 26.10
C ASN A 742 16.37 20.23 27.49
N ARG A 743 15.82 19.64 28.58
CA ARG A 743 15.93 20.11 29.95
C ARG A 743 17.10 19.46 30.71
N ARG A 744 17.67 18.41 30.19
CA ARG A 744 18.89 17.72 30.68
C ARG A 744 20.15 18.32 30.02
#